data_a09cd7f60a0f578ef702592570a6887d
#
_entry.id   a09cd7f60a0f578ef702592570a6887d
#
_cell.length_a   1.000
_cell.length_b   1.000
_cell.length_c   1.000
_cell.angle_alpha   90.00
_cell.angle_beta   90.00
_cell.angle_gamma   90.00
#
_symmetry.space_group_name_H-M   'P 1'
#
loop_
_entity.id
_entity.type
_entity.pdbx_description
1 polymer ?
#
loop_
_entity_poly.entity_id
_entity_poly.type
_entity_poly.pdbx_seq_one_letter_code
_entity_poly.pdbx_strand_id
1 'polypeptide(L)'
;MPSQPLFFLSFRKAIAKSGLQHMVAQPTPTFALRSDSEREIRNSVDWSETAVYGEHIWFETNVSGDFCYVGEQNCVSKMLRKCAACKIVVHTPCIEQLEKINFRCKPSFRESGSRNIREPTVVRHHWVHRRRQEGKCRQCGKGFQQKFAFHSKEIVAISCSWCKQAYHSKVSCFMLQHIEEPCSLGAHAAVVIPPTWILRVRHPQNPLKSSKKKKRTSFKRKSSKKGPEEGRWKPFVIKPIPAPLMKPLLVFVNPKSGGNQGTKIFQSFMWYLNPRQVFDLSQGGPKEALELYRKVHNLRILACGGDGTVGWILSILDQLRLHPPPPVAILPLGTGNDLARTLNWGGGYTDEPLSKILSHVEEGEIVQLDRWNLQVDPKPEGNLEEKDETLPLDVFNNYFSLGFDARVTLEFHESREANPEKFNSRFRNKMFYAGVSSSGCMPQSCDGTDLTPKIQDLKPQCLVFLNIPRYCAGTMPWGNPGEHHDFEPQRHDDGCLEVIGFTMTSLAALQVGGHGERLHQCREVVLTTSKAIPMQVDGEPCKLGASCIRISLRNQANMVQKTKRRNSMPVLNDQQPIPERLRIRVSRIGMHDYEALHYDKEKLKEASVPLGIIVVPGDSDLELCRTHIERLQEVMQFRFIYDSSDSIPQSTGRQCTTPTCGHQALIPPSWSLFLTV
;
A
#
# COMPACT_ATOMS: atom_id res chain seq x y z
N MET A 1 28.99 -19.16 45.80
CA MET A 1 28.92 -18.26 44.65
C MET A 1 28.51 -19.09 43.41
N PRO A 2 27.33 -18.89 42.82
CA PRO A 2 26.93 -19.64 41.64
C PRO A 2 27.65 -19.05 40.41
N SER A 3 28.31 -19.93 39.67
CA SER A 3 28.99 -19.66 38.42
C SER A 3 28.03 -19.05 37.38
N GLN A 4 28.34 -17.85 36.90
CA GLN A 4 27.62 -17.22 35.82
C GLN A 4 27.68 -18.13 34.57
N PRO A 5 26.56 -18.38 33.88
CA PRO A 5 26.57 -19.29 32.73
C PRO A 5 27.44 -18.71 31.61
N LEU A 6 28.27 -19.56 31.03
CA LEU A 6 29.19 -19.33 29.89
C LEU A 6 28.51 -18.57 28.70
N PHE A 7 27.22 -18.57 28.65
CA PHE A 7 26.39 -17.95 27.65
C PHE A 7 26.45 -16.41 27.65
N PHE A 8 26.47 -15.80 28.85
CA PHE A 8 26.62 -14.34 29.00
C PHE A 8 28.00 -13.84 28.56
N LEU A 9 29.01 -14.67 28.72
CA LEU A 9 30.37 -14.36 28.27
C LEU A 9 30.50 -14.36 26.74
N SER A 10 29.82 -15.26 26.03
CA SER A 10 29.84 -15.32 24.56
C SER A 10 29.12 -14.11 23.96
N PHE A 11 27.98 -13.71 24.51
CA PHE A 11 27.21 -12.56 24.02
C PHE A 11 27.93 -11.22 24.34
N ARG A 12 28.47 -11.05 25.55
CA ARG A 12 29.31 -9.90 25.89
C ARG A 12 30.57 -9.82 25.04
N LYS A 13 31.22 -10.97 24.71
CA LYS A 13 32.35 -11.01 23.77
C LYS A 13 31.94 -10.60 22.35
N ALA A 14 30.77 -10.98 21.87
CA ALA A 14 30.25 -10.55 20.56
C ALA A 14 29.99 -9.03 20.51
N ILE A 15 29.40 -8.49 21.58
CA ILE A 15 29.18 -7.04 21.72
C ILE A 15 30.52 -6.28 21.85
N ALA A 16 31.44 -6.76 22.67
CA ALA A 16 32.76 -6.17 22.80
C ALA A 16 33.59 -6.24 21.51
N LYS A 17 33.48 -7.32 20.74
CA LYS A 17 34.14 -7.46 19.43
C LYS A 17 33.49 -6.56 18.37
N SER A 18 32.21 -6.20 18.50
CA SER A 18 31.53 -5.32 17.56
C SER A 18 31.79 -3.82 17.80
N GLY A 19 32.49 -3.45 18.88
CA GLY A 19 32.65 -2.05 19.30
C GLY A 19 31.37 -1.37 19.74
N LEU A 20 30.25 -2.08 19.78
CA LEU A 20 28.96 -1.61 20.29
C LEU A 20 29.01 -1.68 21.82
N GLN A 21 29.53 -0.67 22.46
CA GLN A 21 29.16 -0.40 23.85
C GLN A 21 27.68 -0.06 23.84
N HIS A 22 26.88 -0.83 24.60
CA HIS A 22 25.52 -0.41 24.87
C HIS A 22 25.60 1.01 25.41
N MET A 23 24.96 1.94 24.72
CA MET A 23 24.78 3.29 25.26
C MET A 23 24.28 3.12 26.68
N VAL A 24 24.97 3.74 27.61
CA VAL A 24 24.54 3.80 29.03
C VAL A 24 23.05 4.11 29.00
N ALA A 25 22.25 3.18 29.52
CA ALA A 25 20.80 3.37 29.59
C ALA A 25 20.59 4.73 30.21
N GLN A 26 19.84 5.60 29.55
CA GLN A 26 19.40 6.83 30.21
C GLN A 26 18.81 6.38 31.53
N PRO A 27 19.10 7.06 32.68
CA PRO A 27 18.62 6.63 33.97
C PRO A 27 17.13 6.43 33.88
N THR A 28 16.71 5.17 33.88
CA THR A 28 15.31 4.80 33.94
C THR A 28 14.77 5.36 35.23
N PRO A 29 13.72 6.20 35.17
CA PRO A 29 13.00 6.51 36.40
C PRO A 29 12.66 5.17 37.04
N THR A 30 12.98 5.02 38.33
CA THR A 30 12.71 3.83 39.14
C THR A 30 11.24 3.47 39.02
N PHE A 31 10.94 2.54 38.12
CA PHE A 31 9.63 1.91 38.06
C PHE A 31 9.63 0.83 39.15
N ALA A 32 8.74 1.01 40.10
CA ALA A 32 8.37 -0.04 41.06
C ALA A 32 8.15 -1.34 40.26
N LEU A 33 8.86 -2.41 40.66
CA LEU A 33 8.67 -3.77 40.18
C LEU A 33 7.18 -4.11 40.35
N ARG A 34 6.48 -4.13 39.24
CA ARG A 34 5.14 -4.71 39.18
C ARG A 34 5.32 -6.22 39.31
N SER A 35 4.60 -6.79 40.26
CA SER A 35 4.43 -8.22 40.48
C SER A 35 4.17 -8.99 39.22
N ASP A 36 4.61 -10.22 39.14
CA ASP A 36 4.55 -11.23 38.08
C ASP A 36 3.12 -11.58 37.61
N SER A 37 2.36 -10.61 37.13
CA SER A 37 1.16 -10.87 36.37
C SER A 37 1.55 -10.95 34.89
N GLU A 38 1.14 -11.99 34.18
CA GLU A 38 1.35 -12.32 32.80
C GLU A 38 1.45 -11.06 31.91
N ARG A 39 2.68 -10.73 31.48
CA ARG A 39 2.89 -9.65 30.52
C ARG A 39 2.34 -10.08 29.19
N GLU A 40 1.25 -9.47 28.80
CA GLU A 40 0.62 -9.67 27.49
C GLU A 40 1.63 -9.38 26.37
N ILE A 41 1.91 -10.41 25.53
CA ILE A 41 2.78 -10.27 24.37
C ILE A 41 2.01 -9.49 23.29
N ARG A 42 2.33 -8.21 23.12
CA ARG A 42 1.59 -7.30 22.24
C ARG A 42 1.98 -7.44 20.79
N ASN A 43 0.96 -7.50 19.94
CA ASN A 43 1.05 -7.49 18.48
C ASN A 43 0.63 -6.15 17.84
N SER A 44 0.33 -5.15 18.66
CA SER A 44 -0.08 -3.81 18.27
C SER A 44 0.68 -2.74 19.03
N VAL A 45 0.61 -1.49 18.57
CA VAL A 45 1.24 -0.33 19.22
C VAL A 45 0.45 0.07 20.46
N ASP A 46 1.14 0.21 21.59
CA ASP A 46 0.53 0.66 22.84
C ASP A 46 0.40 2.19 22.89
N TRP A 47 -0.83 2.69 22.92
CA TRP A 47 -1.18 4.11 23.04
C TRP A 47 -1.57 4.50 24.47
N SER A 48 -1.41 3.61 25.45
CA SER A 48 -1.72 3.88 26.86
C SER A 48 -0.62 4.68 27.56
N GLU A 49 -0.91 5.13 28.79
CA GLU A 49 0.06 5.77 29.67
C GLU A 49 1.22 4.85 30.05
N THR A 50 0.99 3.53 30.00
CA THR A 50 1.97 2.51 30.38
C THR A 50 2.86 2.09 29.21
N ALA A 51 2.70 2.69 28.02
CA ALA A 51 3.51 2.39 26.86
C ALA A 51 5.01 2.44 27.14
N VAL A 52 5.76 1.46 26.70
CA VAL A 52 7.20 1.34 26.97
C VAL A 52 8.00 1.94 25.82
N TYR A 53 8.99 2.76 26.16
CA TYR A 53 9.92 3.31 25.16
C TYR A 53 10.74 2.19 24.51
N GLY A 54 10.66 2.07 23.19
CA GLY A 54 11.33 1.02 22.44
C GLY A 54 10.75 -0.38 22.69
N GLU A 55 9.44 -0.50 22.87
CA GLU A 55 8.74 -1.78 22.98
C GLU A 55 8.77 -2.53 21.63
N HIS A 56 8.93 -3.87 21.68
CA HIS A 56 8.84 -4.73 20.51
C HIS A 56 7.38 -5.08 20.21
N ILE A 57 7.05 -5.16 18.91
CA ILE A 57 5.72 -5.55 18.42
C ILE A 57 5.86 -6.94 17.81
N TRP A 58 5.35 -7.95 18.51
CA TRP A 58 5.60 -9.35 18.20
C TRP A 58 4.50 -10.00 17.37
N PHE A 59 4.89 -10.71 16.33
CA PHE A 59 4.02 -11.56 15.53
C PHE A 59 4.59 -12.97 15.47
N GLU A 60 3.72 -13.96 15.41
CA GLU A 60 4.11 -15.35 15.20
C GLU A 60 4.75 -15.52 13.83
N THR A 61 5.76 -16.39 13.76
CA THR A 61 6.44 -16.70 12.52
C THR A 61 6.78 -18.18 12.48
N ASN A 62 6.51 -18.81 11.34
CA ASN A 62 6.84 -20.22 11.07
C ASN A 62 7.95 -20.33 10.01
N VAL A 63 8.70 -19.25 9.76
CA VAL A 63 9.74 -19.25 8.74
C VAL A 63 10.90 -20.14 9.20
N SER A 64 11.08 -21.25 8.53
CA SER A 64 12.20 -22.16 8.75
C SER A 64 13.52 -21.44 8.48
N GLY A 65 14.50 -21.60 9.40
CA GLY A 65 15.82 -20.99 9.26
C GLY A 65 16.00 -19.60 9.86
N ASP A 66 15.00 -19.01 10.52
CA ASP A 66 15.20 -17.86 11.38
C ASP A 66 15.82 -18.29 12.72
N PHE A 67 16.88 -17.59 13.14
CA PHE A 67 17.61 -17.90 14.39
C PHE A 67 17.14 -16.98 15.52
N CYS A 68 17.02 -17.53 16.74
CA CYS A 68 16.73 -16.73 17.93
C CYS A 68 17.85 -15.69 18.17
N TYR A 69 17.48 -14.45 18.38
CA TYR A 69 18.40 -13.33 18.59
C TYR A 69 19.23 -13.50 19.88
N VAL A 70 18.64 -14.09 20.91
CA VAL A 70 19.27 -14.31 22.21
C VAL A 70 20.19 -15.55 22.23
N GLY A 71 19.95 -16.52 21.35
CA GLY A 71 20.73 -17.74 21.22
C GLY A 71 19.90 -19.02 21.34
N GLU A 72 20.42 -20.14 20.79
CA GLU A 72 19.65 -21.37 20.62
C GLU A 72 19.89 -22.44 21.68
N GLN A 73 21.00 -22.36 22.41
CA GLN A 73 21.51 -23.52 23.18
C GLN A 73 20.65 -23.96 24.37
N ASN A 74 19.65 -23.16 24.79
CA ASN A 74 18.79 -23.47 25.93
C ASN A 74 17.30 -23.31 25.64
N CYS A 75 16.87 -23.30 24.38
CA CYS A 75 15.48 -23.04 24.05
C CYS A 75 14.75 -24.29 23.59
N VAL A 76 13.85 -24.81 24.43
CA VAL A 76 13.06 -26.02 24.16
C VAL A 76 11.83 -25.72 23.28
N SER A 77 11.43 -24.45 23.18
CA SER A 77 10.23 -24.02 22.45
C SER A 77 10.47 -23.87 20.94
N LYS A 78 9.59 -24.44 20.12
CA LYS A 78 9.59 -24.25 18.66
C LYS A 78 8.87 -22.98 18.21
N MET A 79 8.13 -22.29 19.09
CA MET A 79 7.36 -21.11 18.76
C MET A 79 8.25 -19.87 18.67
N LEU A 80 8.43 -19.39 17.44
CA LEU A 80 9.20 -18.19 17.12
C LEU A 80 8.29 -16.98 16.99
N ARG A 81 8.75 -15.83 17.49
CA ARG A 81 8.13 -14.52 17.32
C ARG A 81 9.08 -13.55 16.63
N LYS A 82 8.56 -12.80 15.68
CA LYS A 82 9.29 -11.80 14.91
C LYS A 82 8.78 -10.41 15.23
N CYS A 83 9.69 -9.48 15.55
CA CYS A 83 9.29 -8.09 15.74
C CYS A 83 9.05 -7.40 14.40
N ALA A 84 7.84 -6.85 14.18
CA ALA A 84 7.49 -6.15 12.95
C ALA A 84 8.39 -4.93 12.71
N ALA A 85 8.76 -4.20 13.77
CA ALA A 85 9.47 -2.93 13.67
C ALA A 85 10.99 -3.04 13.45
N CYS A 86 11.65 -4.05 14.04
CA CYS A 86 13.10 -4.21 13.93
C CYS A 86 13.56 -5.55 13.31
N LYS A 87 12.61 -6.46 13.01
CA LYS A 87 12.87 -7.76 12.35
C LYS A 87 13.79 -8.70 13.11
N ILE A 88 13.93 -8.57 14.45
CA ILE A 88 14.56 -9.62 15.25
C ILE A 88 13.58 -10.76 15.47
N VAL A 89 14.12 -11.97 15.65
CA VAL A 89 13.34 -13.17 15.92
C VAL A 89 13.81 -13.77 17.24
N VAL A 90 12.87 -14.18 18.08
CA VAL A 90 13.14 -14.84 19.34
C VAL A 90 12.12 -15.94 19.60
N HIS A 91 12.49 -16.95 20.38
CA HIS A 91 11.50 -17.88 20.93
C HIS A 91 10.66 -17.15 21.99
N THR A 92 9.40 -17.53 22.14
CA THR A 92 8.50 -16.90 23.12
C THR A 92 9.11 -16.82 24.54
N PRO A 93 9.72 -17.88 25.11
CA PRO A 93 10.38 -17.80 26.41
C PRO A 93 11.64 -16.91 26.43
N CYS A 94 12.27 -16.67 25.29
CA CYS A 94 13.46 -15.83 25.20
C CYS A 94 13.17 -14.33 25.22
N ILE A 95 11.89 -13.91 25.14
CA ILE A 95 11.50 -12.50 25.25
C ILE A 95 11.96 -11.93 26.59
N GLU A 96 11.77 -12.65 27.68
CA GLU A 96 12.22 -12.23 29.01
C GLU A 96 13.74 -12.04 29.09
N GLN A 97 14.51 -12.92 28.44
CA GLN A 97 15.97 -12.79 28.40
C GLN A 97 16.39 -11.56 27.56
N LEU A 98 15.67 -11.25 26.50
CA LEU A 98 15.89 -10.03 25.71
C LEU A 98 15.68 -8.77 26.56
N GLU A 99 14.67 -8.75 27.43
CA GLU A 99 14.41 -7.66 28.36
C GLU A 99 15.53 -7.54 29.43
N LYS A 100 16.01 -8.65 29.97
CA LYS A 100 17.14 -8.68 30.95
C LYS A 100 18.43 -8.08 30.40
N ILE A 101 18.69 -8.24 29.08
CA ILE A 101 19.83 -7.59 28.42
C ILE A 101 19.53 -6.16 27.98
N ASN A 102 18.33 -5.66 28.28
CA ASN A 102 17.84 -4.33 27.93
C ASN A 102 17.95 -3.99 26.42
N PHE A 103 17.76 -4.98 25.54
CA PHE A 103 17.70 -4.74 24.10
C PHE A 103 16.31 -4.25 23.73
N ARG A 104 16.18 -2.97 23.45
CA ARG A 104 14.93 -2.30 23.07
C ARG A 104 14.77 -2.25 21.55
N CYS A 105 13.52 -2.14 21.09
CA CYS A 105 13.19 -1.88 19.70
C CYS A 105 13.53 -0.45 19.27
N LYS A 106 13.47 -0.14 17.98
CA LYS A 106 13.57 1.24 17.51
C LYS A 106 12.53 2.13 18.21
N PRO A 107 12.94 3.26 18.80
CA PRO A 107 12.02 4.12 19.54
C PRO A 107 10.98 4.72 18.61
N SER A 108 9.68 4.58 18.94
CA SER A 108 8.58 5.10 18.16
C SER A 108 8.05 6.45 18.65
N PHE A 109 8.48 6.88 19.83
CA PHE A 109 8.12 8.15 20.47
C PHE A 109 9.25 8.62 21.39
N ARG A 110 9.11 9.79 21.97
CA ARG A 110 9.98 10.29 23.05
C ARG A 110 9.18 10.62 24.30
N GLU A 111 9.85 10.56 25.44
CA GLU A 111 9.29 11.05 26.69
C GLU A 111 9.28 12.57 26.73
N SER A 112 8.25 13.16 27.34
CA SER A 112 8.28 14.58 27.68
C SER A 112 9.38 14.83 28.70
N GLY A 113 10.40 15.61 28.37
CA GLY A 113 11.50 15.95 29.25
C GLY A 113 11.04 16.74 30.49
N SER A 114 11.79 16.63 31.58
CA SER A 114 11.73 17.61 32.67
C SER A 114 12.21 18.98 32.13
N ARG A 115 11.69 20.08 32.68
CA ARG A 115 11.90 21.47 32.20
C ARG A 115 13.35 21.88 31.90
N ASN A 116 14.35 21.09 32.37
CA ASN A 116 15.77 21.42 32.31
C ASN A 116 16.61 20.62 31.31
N ILE A 117 16.01 19.75 30.50
CA ILE A 117 16.75 18.95 29.48
C ILE A 117 16.36 19.44 28.09
N ARG A 118 17.34 19.89 27.30
CA ARG A 118 17.13 20.19 25.86
C ARG A 118 16.52 18.99 25.17
N GLU A 119 15.37 19.22 24.53
CA GLU A 119 14.68 18.16 23.80
C GLU A 119 15.56 17.64 22.66
N PRO A 120 15.75 16.32 22.51
CA PRO A 120 16.53 15.78 21.40
C PRO A 120 15.85 16.10 20.07
N THR A 121 16.53 16.80 19.19
CA THR A 121 16.05 17.19 17.86
C THR A 121 16.40 16.15 16.80
N VAL A 122 17.34 15.25 17.09
CA VAL A 122 17.85 14.25 16.13
C VAL A 122 17.40 12.84 16.50
N VAL A 123 17.18 12.02 15.47
CA VAL A 123 16.92 10.59 15.61
C VAL A 123 18.25 9.85 15.64
N ARG A 124 18.42 8.92 16.58
CA ARG A 124 19.60 8.05 16.62
C ARG A 124 19.37 6.77 15.86
N HIS A 125 20.45 6.18 15.34
CA HIS A 125 20.39 4.86 14.73
C HIS A 125 19.94 3.80 15.74
N HIS A 126 19.20 2.80 15.26
CA HIS A 126 18.87 1.60 16.01
C HIS A 126 19.56 0.41 15.33
N TRP A 127 20.75 0.09 15.81
CA TRP A 127 21.62 -0.96 15.25
C TRP A 127 21.20 -2.34 15.74
N VAL A 128 21.11 -3.28 14.79
CA VAL A 128 20.74 -4.68 15.04
C VAL A 128 21.74 -5.59 14.35
N HIS A 129 22.25 -6.59 15.06
CA HIS A 129 23.08 -7.64 14.50
C HIS A 129 22.26 -8.58 13.60
N ARG A 130 22.81 -8.89 12.43
CA ARG A 130 22.17 -9.74 11.43
C ARG A 130 23.06 -10.94 11.10
N ARG A 131 22.46 -12.13 11.14
CA ARG A 131 23.09 -13.36 10.64
C ARG A 131 22.87 -13.54 9.13
N ARG A 132 21.82 -12.91 8.60
CA ARG A 132 21.53 -12.83 7.16
C ARG A 132 21.27 -11.37 6.82
N GLN A 133 21.91 -10.90 5.77
CA GLN A 133 21.74 -9.54 5.27
C GLN A 133 21.90 -9.54 3.76
N GLU A 134 20.92 -9.00 3.06
CA GLU A 134 20.95 -8.80 1.61
C GLU A 134 21.61 -7.45 1.27
N GLY A 135 22.08 -7.34 0.02
CA GLY A 135 22.67 -6.12 -0.50
C GLY A 135 24.17 -6.00 -0.24
N LYS A 136 24.67 -4.78 -0.21
CA LYS A 136 26.09 -4.43 -0.11
C LYS A 136 26.39 -3.64 1.17
N CYS A 137 27.55 -3.87 1.76
CA CYS A 137 28.07 -3.09 2.87
C CYS A 137 28.29 -1.62 2.44
N ARG A 138 27.74 -0.70 3.23
CA ARG A 138 27.84 0.75 2.95
C ARG A 138 29.29 1.25 2.91
N GLN A 139 30.18 0.66 3.73
CA GLN A 139 31.58 1.07 3.84
C GLN A 139 32.45 0.53 2.70
N CYS A 140 32.43 -0.80 2.48
CA CYS A 140 33.37 -1.43 1.55
C CYS A 140 32.76 -1.80 0.19
N GLY A 141 31.45 -1.59 -0.01
CA GLY A 141 30.75 -1.89 -1.26
C GLY A 141 30.57 -3.40 -1.58
N LYS A 142 31.17 -4.29 -0.77
CA LYS A 142 31.09 -5.75 -0.99
C LYS A 142 29.79 -6.31 -0.46
N GLY A 143 29.29 -7.38 -1.10
CA GLY A 143 28.11 -8.13 -0.65
C GLY A 143 28.32 -8.81 0.70
N PHE A 144 27.23 -9.07 1.41
CA PHE A 144 27.24 -9.84 2.66
C PHE A 144 27.26 -11.35 2.32
N GLN A 145 28.36 -11.83 1.73
CA GLN A 145 28.47 -13.22 1.32
C GLN A 145 28.54 -14.15 2.53
N GLN A 146 27.63 -15.10 2.59
CA GLN A 146 27.81 -16.30 3.37
C GLN A 146 28.57 -17.32 2.50
N LYS A 147 29.87 -17.54 2.77
CA LYS A 147 30.56 -18.68 2.24
C LYS A 147 29.96 -19.94 2.87
N PHE A 148 29.33 -20.77 2.06
CA PHE A 148 28.95 -22.15 2.37
C PHE A 148 28.56 -22.45 3.83
N ALA A 149 27.38 -22.02 4.28
CA ALA A 149 26.90 -22.53 5.55
C ALA A 149 25.37 -22.48 5.63
N PHE A 150 24.74 -23.57 5.40
CA PHE A 150 23.33 -23.79 5.76
C PHE A 150 23.06 -23.61 7.26
N HIS A 151 24.11 -23.47 8.11
CA HIS A 151 24.03 -23.34 9.57
C HIS A 151 25.05 -22.39 10.21
N SER A 152 25.55 -21.35 9.52
CA SER A 152 26.46 -20.41 10.14
C SER A 152 25.76 -19.58 11.23
N LYS A 153 26.22 -19.73 12.48
CA LYS A 153 25.78 -18.95 13.66
C LYS A 153 26.43 -17.56 13.71
N GLU A 154 27.28 -17.20 12.75
CA GLU A 154 28.04 -15.97 12.76
C GLU A 154 27.19 -14.74 12.41
N ILE A 155 27.47 -13.62 13.09
CA ILE A 155 26.91 -12.32 12.78
C ILE A 155 27.68 -11.75 11.60
N VAL A 156 27.03 -11.63 10.44
CA VAL A 156 27.65 -11.15 9.20
C VAL A 156 27.54 -9.64 9.03
N ALA A 157 26.50 -9.03 9.60
CA ALA A 157 26.24 -7.62 9.42
C ALA A 157 25.63 -6.95 10.66
N ILE A 158 25.77 -5.63 10.70
CA ILE A 158 25.09 -4.72 11.61
C ILE A 158 24.25 -3.79 10.75
N SER A 159 22.93 -3.73 10.97
CA SER A 159 22.03 -2.90 10.18
C SER A 159 21.14 -2.01 11.04
N CYS A 160 20.86 -0.80 10.57
CA CYS A 160 19.96 0.11 11.25
C CYS A 160 18.49 -0.18 10.89
N SER A 161 17.63 -0.33 11.90
CA SER A 161 16.18 -0.55 11.68
C SER A 161 15.45 0.69 11.16
N TRP A 162 16.05 1.89 11.25
CA TRP A 162 15.49 3.12 10.69
C TRP A 162 15.90 3.33 9.24
N CYS A 163 17.18 3.60 8.99
CA CYS A 163 17.66 3.97 7.65
C CYS A 163 18.00 2.78 6.74
N LYS A 164 17.96 1.54 7.24
CA LYS A 164 18.30 0.30 6.53
C LYS A 164 19.76 0.17 6.08
N GLN A 165 20.61 1.13 6.40
CA GLN A 165 22.05 1.00 6.15
C GLN A 165 22.60 -0.21 6.88
N ALA A 166 23.48 -0.94 6.21
CA ALA A 166 24.11 -2.15 6.73
C ALA A 166 25.61 -2.14 6.49
N TYR A 167 26.36 -2.66 7.46
CA TYR A 167 27.80 -2.76 7.46
C TYR A 167 28.21 -4.19 7.84
N HIS A 168 29.36 -4.68 7.33
CA HIS A 168 29.91 -5.94 7.86
C HIS A 168 30.18 -5.81 9.35
N SER A 169 30.00 -6.90 10.10
CA SER A 169 30.33 -7.00 11.52
C SER A 169 31.85 -7.08 11.75
N LYS A 170 32.59 -6.11 11.21
CA LYS A 170 34.06 -5.97 11.28
C LYS A 170 34.38 -4.53 11.64
N VAL A 171 35.43 -4.32 12.41
CA VAL A 171 35.88 -2.98 12.83
C VAL A 171 36.22 -2.10 11.64
N SER A 172 36.77 -2.68 10.56
CA SER A 172 37.09 -1.95 9.32
C SER A 172 35.86 -1.45 8.54
N CYS A 173 34.67 -1.96 8.84
CA CYS A 173 33.44 -1.56 8.15
C CYS A 173 32.44 -0.83 9.05
N PHE A 174 32.35 -1.22 10.33
CA PHE A 174 31.49 -0.57 11.30
C PHE A 174 32.32 0.13 12.37
N MET A 175 32.45 1.45 12.23
CA MET A 175 33.29 2.29 13.08
C MET A 175 32.48 3.02 14.15
N LEU A 176 33.14 3.52 15.19
CA LEU A 176 32.48 4.23 16.32
C LEU A 176 31.66 5.44 15.86
N GLN A 177 32.14 6.18 14.85
CA GLN A 177 31.41 7.33 14.30
C GLN A 177 29.99 6.97 13.87
N HIS A 178 29.74 5.77 13.33
CA HIS A 178 28.40 5.33 12.92
C HIS A 178 27.42 5.17 14.09
N ILE A 179 27.91 5.07 15.32
CA ILE A 179 27.09 5.00 16.53
C ILE A 179 26.62 6.39 16.93
N GLU A 180 27.45 7.40 16.75
CA GLU A 180 27.24 8.77 17.21
C GLU A 180 26.47 9.62 16.19
N GLU A 181 26.61 9.32 14.90
CA GLU A 181 25.93 10.02 13.81
C GLU A 181 24.41 10.02 13.96
N PRO A 182 23.73 11.14 13.59
CA PRO A 182 22.29 11.16 13.51
C PRO A 182 21.79 10.27 12.37
N CYS A 183 20.69 9.55 12.62
CA CYS A 183 20.07 8.70 11.62
C CYS A 183 19.32 9.52 10.58
N SER A 184 19.58 9.28 9.30
CA SER A 184 18.90 9.92 8.16
C SER A 184 17.47 9.44 7.93
N LEU A 185 16.98 8.41 8.66
CA LEU A 185 15.71 7.70 8.43
C LEU A 185 15.62 6.97 7.07
N GLY A 186 16.66 7.03 6.24
CA GLY A 186 16.79 6.29 4.99
C GLY A 186 16.10 6.92 3.78
N ALA A 187 15.89 6.12 2.74
CA ALA A 187 15.37 6.58 1.45
C ALA A 187 13.96 7.19 1.52
N HIS A 188 13.17 6.79 2.52
CA HIS A 188 11.79 7.26 2.70
C HIS A 188 11.67 8.27 3.85
N ALA A 189 12.74 8.99 4.19
CA ALA A 189 12.75 9.94 5.30
C ALA A 189 11.63 10.98 5.21
N ALA A 190 11.28 11.42 4.00
CA ALA A 190 10.25 12.42 3.76
C ALA A 190 8.85 11.97 4.22
N VAL A 191 8.55 10.68 4.17
CA VAL A 191 7.23 10.13 4.57
C VAL A 191 7.23 9.57 5.99
N VAL A 192 8.39 9.40 6.63
CA VAL A 192 8.49 8.90 8.01
C VAL A 192 8.17 10.00 9.01
N ILE A 193 7.25 9.74 9.93
CA ILE A 193 7.01 10.61 11.10
C ILE A 193 8.11 10.34 12.14
N PRO A 194 9.01 11.30 12.39
CA PRO A 194 10.11 11.09 13.31
C PRO A 194 9.62 10.81 14.74
N PRO A 195 10.25 9.91 15.50
CA PRO A 195 9.87 9.65 16.89
C PRO A 195 10.00 10.90 17.77
N THR A 196 10.81 11.88 17.38
CA THR A 196 10.96 13.16 18.07
C THR A 196 9.71 14.04 18.04
N TRP A 197 8.78 13.81 17.10
CA TRP A 197 7.52 14.55 17.04
C TRP A 197 6.45 13.98 17.95
N ILE A 198 6.56 12.72 18.34
CA ILE A 198 5.56 11.99 19.13
C ILE A 198 5.98 12.02 20.60
N LEU A 199 5.26 12.77 21.41
CA LEU A 199 5.55 12.91 22.85
C LEU A 199 4.58 12.11 23.68
N ARG A 200 5.11 11.32 24.63
CA ARG A 200 4.33 10.81 25.72
C ARG A 200 4.27 11.86 26.85
N VAL A 201 3.06 12.27 27.18
CA VAL A 201 2.80 13.23 28.26
C VAL A 201 2.41 12.44 29.52
N ARG A 202 3.06 12.70 30.63
CA ARG A 202 2.69 12.10 31.93
C ARG A 202 1.47 12.83 32.49
N HIS A 203 0.57 12.08 33.10
CA HIS A 203 -0.54 12.68 33.83
C HIS A 203 0.04 13.62 34.93
N PRO A 204 -0.44 14.87 35.07
CA PRO A 204 -0.02 15.72 36.15
C PRO A 204 -0.42 15.03 37.45
N GLN A 205 0.57 14.52 38.22
CA GLN A 205 0.31 14.07 39.56
C GLN A 205 -0.14 15.31 40.35
N ASN A 206 -1.35 15.27 40.91
CA ASN A 206 -1.80 16.30 41.84
C ASN A 206 -0.74 16.41 42.93
N PRO A 207 -0.13 17.58 43.13
CA PRO A 207 0.79 17.73 44.25
C PRO A 207 0.03 17.37 45.53
N LEU A 208 0.54 16.40 46.24
CA LEU A 208 0.06 16.05 47.59
C LEU A 208 -0.19 17.37 48.33
N LYS A 209 -1.45 17.62 48.70
CA LYS A 209 -1.87 18.80 49.41
C LYS A 209 -1.06 18.88 50.69
N SER A 210 0.05 19.63 50.71
CA SER A 210 0.67 20.05 51.92
C SER A 210 -0.36 20.93 52.66
N SER A 211 -0.77 20.47 53.82
CA SER A 211 -1.70 21.12 54.70
C SER A 211 -1.14 22.48 55.17
N LYS A 212 -1.45 23.54 54.43
CA LYS A 212 -1.36 24.91 54.94
C LYS A 212 -2.74 25.51 54.97
N LYS A 213 -3.29 25.62 56.20
CA LYS A 213 -4.46 26.40 56.52
C LYS A 213 -4.31 27.80 55.92
N LYS A 214 -5.23 28.23 55.09
CA LYS A 214 -5.47 29.66 54.81
C LYS A 214 -6.93 29.98 54.58
N LYS A 215 -7.28 31.00 55.34
CA LYS A 215 -8.47 31.80 55.52
C LYS A 215 -9.40 31.92 54.30
N ARG A 216 -10.69 31.83 54.63
CA ARG A 216 -11.88 32.12 53.84
C ARG A 216 -11.89 33.59 53.42
N THR A 217 -12.09 33.84 52.12
CA THR A 217 -12.84 35.00 51.62
C THR A 217 -13.73 34.52 50.49
N SER A 218 -15.01 34.80 50.65
CA SER A 218 -16.10 34.42 49.79
C SER A 218 -16.23 35.41 48.61
N PHE A 219 -16.26 34.88 47.40
CA PHE A 219 -17.03 35.54 46.32
C PHE A 219 -17.66 34.47 45.45
N LYS A 220 -18.99 34.39 45.52
CA LYS A 220 -19.83 33.61 44.66
C LYS A 220 -19.87 34.22 43.24
N ARG A 221 -19.31 33.55 42.24
CA ARG A 221 -19.68 33.75 40.86
C ARG A 221 -20.42 32.51 40.37
N LYS A 222 -21.68 32.71 39.95
CA LYS A 222 -22.50 31.73 39.27
C LYS A 222 -21.82 31.37 37.93
N SER A 223 -21.36 30.13 37.75
CA SER A 223 -20.97 29.61 36.45
C SER A 223 -22.13 28.76 35.91
N SER A 224 -22.54 29.10 34.71
CA SER A 224 -23.50 28.36 33.88
C SER A 224 -23.03 26.89 33.72
N LYS A 225 -23.93 25.98 34.00
CA LYS A 225 -23.79 24.56 33.74
C LYS A 225 -23.68 24.32 32.23
N LYS A 226 -22.47 24.08 31.74
CA LYS A 226 -22.24 23.23 30.57
C LYS A 226 -21.95 21.84 31.12
N GLY A 227 -22.66 20.83 30.61
CA GLY A 227 -22.49 19.44 30.99
C GLY A 227 -21.06 18.95 30.73
N PRO A 228 -20.59 17.94 31.44
CA PRO A 228 -19.24 17.44 31.29
C PRO A 228 -19.16 16.56 30.06
N GLU A 229 -18.66 17.09 28.93
CA GLU A 229 -17.87 16.29 28.03
C GLU A 229 -16.56 16.01 28.76
N GLU A 230 -16.45 14.85 29.38
CA GLU A 230 -15.22 14.36 29.98
C GLU A 230 -14.17 14.29 28.87
N GLY A 231 -13.33 15.30 28.78
CA GLY A 231 -12.16 15.33 27.92
C GLY A 231 -11.24 14.17 28.30
N ARG A 232 -11.45 12.99 27.65
CA ARG A 232 -10.60 11.81 27.79
C ARG A 232 -9.15 12.21 27.61
N TRP A 233 -8.37 12.19 28.69
CA TRP A 233 -6.97 12.57 28.65
C TRP A 233 -6.20 11.69 27.66
N LYS A 234 -5.46 12.33 26.73
CA LYS A 234 -4.68 11.63 25.69
C LYS A 234 -3.22 11.58 26.14
N PRO A 235 -2.64 10.38 26.37
CA PRO A 235 -1.25 10.24 26.85
C PRO A 235 -0.21 10.63 25.80
N PHE A 236 -0.58 10.76 24.55
CA PHE A 236 0.32 11.12 23.45
C PHE A 236 -0.11 12.42 22.77
N VAL A 237 0.88 13.25 22.45
CA VAL A 237 0.70 14.51 21.72
C VAL A 237 1.70 14.58 20.57
N ILE A 238 1.25 15.00 19.41
CA ILE A 238 2.10 15.23 18.25
C ILE A 238 2.55 16.69 18.23
N LYS A 239 3.86 16.89 18.23
CA LYS A 239 4.51 18.21 18.06
C LYS A 239 5.40 18.16 16.81
N PRO A 240 4.85 18.45 15.64
CA PRO A 240 5.64 18.43 14.41
C PRO A 240 6.66 19.58 14.41
N ILE A 241 7.83 19.30 13.85
CA ILE A 241 8.83 20.32 13.53
C ILE A 241 8.67 20.61 12.03
N PRO A 242 8.36 21.84 11.64
CA PRO A 242 8.16 22.19 10.24
C PRO A 242 9.38 21.85 9.39
N ALA A 243 9.16 21.13 8.29
CA ALA A 243 10.18 20.80 7.32
C ALA A 243 9.52 20.80 5.92
N PRO A 244 9.84 21.75 5.04
CA PRO A 244 9.12 21.97 3.77
C PRO A 244 9.13 20.77 2.82
N LEU A 245 10.21 19.98 2.85
CA LEU A 245 10.38 18.82 1.98
C LEU A 245 9.71 17.55 2.51
N MET A 246 9.19 17.56 3.74
CA MET A 246 8.52 16.39 4.30
C MET A 246 7.06 16.30 3.82
N LYS A 247 6.67 15.07 3.51
CA LYS A 247 5.30 14.65 3.18
C LYS A 247 4.90 13.50 4.11
N PRO A 248 4.74 13.77 5.43
CA PRO A 248 4.49 12.73 6.41
C PRO A 248 3.29 11.87 6.04
N LEU A 249 3.36 10.56 6.26
CA LEU A 249 2.36 9.61 5.81
C LEU A 249 1.66 8.96 7.00
N LEU A 250 0.32 8.93 6.98
CA LEU A 250 -0.46 7.98 7.79
C LEU A 250 -0.89 6.81 6.93
N VAL A 251 -0.71 5.60 7.45
CA VAL A 251 -1.10 4.37 6.78
C VAL A 251 -2.26 3.73 7.53
N PHE A 252 -3.38 3.57 6.87
CA PHE A 252 -4.56 2.88 7.38
C PHE A 252 -4.72 1.54 6.67
N VAL A 253 -4.68 0.45 7.42
CA VAL A 253 -4.74 -0.89 6.86
C VAL A 253 -6.01 -1.59 7.31
N ASN A 254 -6.78 -2.11 6.39
CA ASN A 254 -7.81 -3.09 6.68
C ASN A 254 -7.18 -4.50 6.64
N PRO A 255 -6.94 -5.16 7.80
CA PRO A 255 -6.20 -6.41 7.86
C PRO A 255 -6.92 -7.57 7.17
N LYS A 256 -8.25 -7.53 7.08
CA LYS A 256 -9.08 -8.56 6.43
C LYS A 256 -9.13 -8.44 4.91
N SER A 257 -8.74 -7.29 4.35
CA SER A 257 -8.76 -7.06 2.91
C SER A 257 -7.81 -7.98 2.16
N GLY A 258 -8.19 -8.36 0.92
CA GLY A 258 -7.35 -9.14 0.02
C GLY A 258 -7.07 -10.57 0.51
N GLY A 259 -8.02 -11.22 1.20
CA GLY A 259 -7.81 -12.57 1.75
C GLY A 259 -6.74 -12.58 2.84
N ASN A 260 -6.79 -11.62 3.76
CA ASN A 260 -5.85 -11.42 4.87
C ASN A 260 -4.44 -10.93 4.46
N GLN A 261 -4.22 -10.49 3.23
CA GLN A 261 -2.97 -9.84 2.82
C GLN A 261 -2.68 -8.57 3.65
N GLY A 262 -3.74 -7.87 4.11
CA GLY A 262 -3.63 -6.67 4.94
C GLY A 262 -2.74 -6.87 6.16
N THR A 263 -2.80 -8.01 6.84
CA THR A 263 -1.96 -8.30 8.00
C THR A 263 -0.46 -8.31 7.67
N LYS A 264 -0.06 -8.91 6.54
CA LYS A 264 1.35 -8.92 6.09
C LYS A 264 1.83 -7.51 5.74
N ILE A 265 0.97 -6.73 5.09
CA ILE A 265 1.22 -5.34 4.70
C ILE A 265 1.38 -4.46 5.94
N PHE A 266 0.49 -4.59 6.93
CA PHE A 266 0.57 -3.90 8.21
C PHE A 266 1.92 -4.09 8.92
N GLN A 267 2.34 -5.36 9.07
CA GLN A 267 3.65 -5.69 9.66
C GLN A 267 4.81 -5.11 8.84
N SER A 268 4.69 -5.12 7.52
CA SER A 268 5.75 -4.65 6.63
C SER A 268 5.89 -3.12 6.68
N PHE A 269 4.81 -2.37 6.77
CA PHE A 269 4.87 -0.91 6.96
C PHE A 269 5.52 -0.52 8.29
N MET A 270 5.30 -1.26 9.38
CA MET A 270 5.98 -1.00 10.65
C MET A 270 7.51 -1.12 10.57
N TRP A 271 8.02 -1.95 9.65
CA TRP A 271 9.45 -2.02 9.36
C TRP A 271 9.96 -0.77 8.64
N TYR A 272 9.27 -0.31 7.60
CA TYR A 272 9.70 0.85 6.81
C TYR A 272 9.49 2.17 7.56
N LEU A 273 8.37 2.31 8.24
CA LEU A 273 7.89 3.54 8.84
C LEU A 273 8.02 3.54 10.39
N ASN A 274 7.61 4.62 11.02
CA ASN A 274 7.36 4.63 12.45
C ASN A 274 6.11 3.77 12.75
N PRO A 275 6.18 2.78 13.65
CA PRO A 275 5.00 1.99 13.98
C PRO A 275 3.78 2.81 14.38
N ARG A 276 3.97 4.02 14.94
CA ARG A 276 2.89 4.92 15.37
C ARG A 276 2.23 5.71 14.26
N GLN A 277 2.65 5.56 13.01
CA GLN A 277 1.98 6.13 11.83
C GLN A 277 1.23 5.06 11.02
N VAL A 278 1.19 3.80 11.50
CA VAL A 278 0.52 2.66 10.85
C VAL A 278 -0.61 2.18 11.74
N PHE A 279 -1.84 2.24 11.23
CA PHE A 279 -3.07 1.98 11.99
C PHE A 279 -3.84 0.81 11.41
N ASP A 280 -4.33 -0.05 12.30
CA ASP A 280 -5.27 -1.12 11.99
C ASP A 280 -6.70 -0.56 12.07
N LEU A 281 -7.39 -0.51 10.94
CA LEU A 281 -8.77 0.01 10.86
C LEU A 281 -9.79 -0.82 11.65
N SER A 282 -9.50 -2.07 11.94
CA SER A 282 -10.38 -2.91 12.78
C SER A 282 -10.38 -2.48 14.24
N GLN A 283 -9.41 -1.66 14.65
CA GLN A 283 -9.24 -1.18 16.02
C GLN A 283 -9.66 0.30 16.16
N GLY A 284 -10.96 0.59 16.03
CA GLY A 284 -11.51 1.91 16.29
C GLY A 284 -11.55 2.87 15.08
N GLY A 285 -11.17 2.41 13.89
CA GLY A 285 -11.27 3.18 12.65
C GLY A 285 -10.25 4.33 12.53
N PRO A 286 -10.41 5.25 11.56
CA PRO A 286 -9.39 6.26 11.26
C PRO A 286 -9.52 7.54 12.11
N LYS A 287 -10.64 7.79 12.80
CA LYS A 287 -10.97 9.07 13.42
C LYS A 287 -9.94 9.53 14.46
N GLU A 288 -9.63 8.68 15.44
CA GLU A 288 -8.71 9.05 16.53
C GLU A 288 -7.29 9.35 16.02
N ALA A 289 -6.84 8.60 15.03
CA ALA A 289 -5.54 8.82 14.40
C ALA A 289 -5.51 10.16 13.65
N LEU A 290 -6.52 10.45 12.83
CA LEU A 290 -6.61 11.71 12.08
C LEU A 290 -6.70 12.93 13.03
N GLU A 291 -7.45 12.84 14.12
CA GLU A 291 -7.48 13.88 15.17
C GLU A 291 -6.11 14.07 15.84
N LEU A 292 -5.40 12.98 16.13
CA LEU A 292 -4.10 13.03 16.81
C LEU A 292 -3.06 13.74 15.93
N TYR A 293 -3.06 13.46 14.62
CA TYR A 293 -2.11 14.00 13.65
C TYR A 293 -2.58 15.29 12.94
N ARG A 294 -3.71 15.88 13.33
CA ARG A 294 -4.32 17.05 12.68
C ARG A 294 -3.41 18.28 12.53
N LYS A 295 -2.36 18.38 13.33
CA LYS A 295 -1.38 19.49 13.30
C LYS A 295 -0.16 19.21 12.41
N VAL A 296 -0.10 18.07 11.77
CA VAL A 296 1.01 17.71 10.89
C VAL A 296 0.78 18.32 9.52
N HIS A 297 1.69 19.22 9.11
CA HIS A 297 1.63 19.84 7.79
C HIS A 297 2.04 18.87 6.68
N ASN A 298 1.52 19.07 5.48
CA ASN A 298 1.77 18.23 4.28
C ASN A 298 1.48 16.75 4.50
N LEU A 299 0.58 16.44 5.43
CA LEU A 299 0.18 15.08 5.74
C LEU A 299 -0.42 14.41 4.51
N ARG A 300 0.02 13.18 4.20
CA ARG A 300 -0.60 12.30 3.22
C ARG A 300 -1.20 11.08 3.92
N ILE A 301 -2.18 10.47 3.30
CA ILE A 301 -2.83 9.25 3.79
C ILE A 301 -2.63 8.14 2.76
N LEU A 302 -2.34 6.92 3.22
CA LEU A 302 -2.38 5.72 2.40
C LEU A 302 -3.46 4.79 2.93
N ALA A 303 -4.51 4.61 2.15
CA ALA A 303 -5.60 3.67 2.40
C ALA A 303 -5.26 2.29 1.83
N CYS A 304 -5.03 1.31 2.68
CA CYS A 304 -4.74 -0.07 2.27
C CYS A 304 -6.02 -0.91 2.42
N GLY A 305 -6.79 -1.00 1.36
CA GLY A 305 -8.09 -1.66 1.34
C GLY A 305 -8.76 -1.63 -0.03
N GLY A 306 -10.08 -1.79 -0.07
CA GLY A 306 -10.93 -1.54 -1.23
C GLY A 306 -11.51 -0.14 -1.25
N ASP A 307 -12.36 0.15 -2.23
CA ASP A 307 -12.98 1.45 -2.42
C ASP A 307 -13.81 1.89 -1.19
N GLY A 308 -14.53 0.99 -0.53
CA GLY A 308 -15.23 1.28 0.74
C GLY A 308 -14.31 1.72 1.88
N THR A 309 -13.06 1.23 1.93
CA THR A 309 -12.06 1.71 2.91
C THR A 309 -11.68 3.16 2.64
N VAL A 310 -11.54 3.53 1.36
CA VAL A 310 -11.27 4.91 0.95
C VAL A 310 -12.47 5.81 1.30
N GLY A 311 -13.67 5.39 0.95
CA GLY A 311 -14.92 6.10 1.28
C GLY A 311 -15.06 6.37 2.78
N TRP A 312 -14.75 5.39 3.63
CA TRP A 312 -14.76 5.56 5.09
C TRP A 312 -13.78 6.63 5.56
N ILE A 313 -12.54 6.60 5.06
CA ILE A 313 -11.53 7.62 5.41
C ILE A 313 -11.99 9.01 4.97
N LEU A 314 -12.52 9.17 3.75
CA LEU A 314 -13.01 10.43 3.22
C LEU A 314 -14.19 10.99 4.04
N SER A 315 -15.12 10.11 4.47
CA SER A 315 -16.24 10.50 5.33
C SER A 315 -15.77 11.02 6.70
N ILE A 316 -14.73 10.43 7.28
CA ILE A 316 -14.16 10.93 8.53
C ILE A 316 -13.40 12.25 8.32
N LEU A 317 -12.73 12.44 7.18
CA LEU A 317 -12.08 13.72 6.84
C LEU A 317 -13.11 14.85 6.74
N ASP A 318 -14.28 14.61 6.15
CA ASP A 318 -15.39 15.56 6.12
C ASP A 318 -15.85 15.96 7.52
N GLN A 319 -16.03 14.96 8.42
CA GLN A 319 -16.44 15.20 9.81
C GLN A 319 -15.42 16.05 10.59
N LEU A 320 -14.14 15.82 10.36
CA LEU A 320 -13.05 16.48 11.07
C LEU A 320 -12.73 17.87 10.52
N ARG A 321 -13.15 18.20 9.32
CA ARG A 321 -12.93 19.49 8.64
C ARG A 321 -11.48 19.95 8.73
N LEU A 322 -10.54 19.08 8.34
CA LEU A 322 -9.11 19.42 8.33
C LEU A 322 -8.83 20.41 7.18
N HIS A 323 -8.04 21.44 7.46
CA HIS A 323 -7.65 22.45 6.48
C HIS A 323 -6.13 22.63 6.41
N PRO A 324 -5.49 22.38 5.25
CA PRO A 324 -6.06 21.74 4.06
C PRO A 324 -6.35 20.22 4.31
N PRO A 325 -7.33 19.64 3.61
CA PRO A 325 -7.59 18.20 3.74
C PRO A 325 -6.41 17.40 3.17
N PRO A 326 -5.89 16.41 3.92
CA PRO A 326 -4.76 15.61 3.46
C PRO A 326 -5.14 14.74 2.26
N PRO A 327 -4.29 14.66 1.21
CA PRO A 327 -4.55 13.83 0.04
C PRO A 327 -4.43 12.34 0.36
N VAL A 328 -5.29 11.53 -0.27
CA VAL A 328 -5.41 10.09 -0.03
C VAL A 328 -4.85 9.28 -1.21
N ALA A 329 -3.84 8.47 -0.96
CA ALA A 329 -3.31 7.44 -1.85
C ALA A 329 -3.97 6.09 -1.56
N ILE A 330 -3.93 5.16 -2.51
CA ILE A 330 -4.60 3.87 -2.40
C ILE A 330 -3.61 2.72 -2.60
N LEU A 331 -3.60 1.76 -1.68
CA LEU A 331 -3.03 0.43 -1.92
C LEU A 331 -4.18 -0.55 -2.11
N PRO A 332 -4.46 -0.98 -3.36
CA PRO A 332 -5.66 -1.72 -3.69
C PRO A 332 -5.63 -3.15 -3.17
N LEU A 333 -6.44 -3.46 -2.17
CA LEU A 333 -6.59 -4.80 -1.59
C LEU A 333 -8.00 -5.36 -1.78
N GLY A 334 -8.97 -4.56 -2.19
CA GLY A 334 -10.36 -4.96 -2.43
C GLY A 334 -10.56 -5.82 -3.68
N THR A 335 -11.81 -6.12 -3.99
CA THR A 335 -12.19 -6.95 -5.15
C THR A 335 -12.28 -6.13 -6.44
N GLY A 336 -13.00 -5.02 -6.46
CA GLY A 336 -13.17 -4.12 -7.61
C GLY A 336 -11.97 -3.20 -7.78
N ASN A 337 -11.74 -2.34 -6.81
CA ASN A 337 -10.69 -1.31 -6.80
C ASN A 337 -10.79 -0.36 -8.01
N ASP A 338 -12.00 0.07 -8.33
CA ASP A 338 -12.26 0.89 -9.51
C ASP A 338 -11.68 2.30 -9.35
N LEU A 339 -11.75 2.88 -8.16
CA LEU A 339 -11.10 4.16 -7.83
C LEU A 339 -9.56 4.04 -7.90
N ALA A 340 -9.01 2.95 -7.38
CA ALA A 340 -7.56 2.72 -7.46
C ALA A 340 -7.08 2.59 -8.92
N ARG A 341 -7.87 1.95 -9.79
CA ARG A 341 -7.58 1.88 -11.23
C ARG A 341 -7.63 3.24 -11.89
N THR A 342 -8.63 4.05 -11.57
CA THR A 342 -8.80 5.43 -12.06
C THR A 342 -7.59 6.28 -11.70
N LEU A 343 -7.07 6.15 -10.49
CA LEU A 343 -5.90 6.88 -10.00
C LEU A 343 -4.56 6.18 -10.29
N ASN A 344 -4.51 5.26 -11.24
CA ASN A 344 -3.32 4.53 -11.72
C ASN A 344 -2.62 3.61 -10.68
N TRP A 345 -3.25 3.31 -9.54
CA TRP A 345 -2.71 2.38 -8.54
C TRP A 345 -2.89 0.90 -8.93
N GLY A 346 -3.67 0.62 -9.98
CA GLY A 346 -3.94 -0.73 -10.48
C GLY A 346 -5.12 -1.41 -9.81
N GLY A 347 -5.44 -2.62 -10.28
CA GLY A 347 -6.60 -3.38 -9.84
C GLY A 347 -6.38 -4.28 -8.63
N GLY A 348 -5.16 -4.34 -8.09
CA GLY A 348 -4.84 -5.16 -6.93
C GLY A 348 -3.35 -5.18 -6.65
N TYR A 349 -2.99 -5.37 -5.40
CA TYR A 349 -1.62 -5.52 -4.96
C TYR A 349 -1.07 -6.89 -5.39
N THR A 350 0.07 -6.91 -6.04
CA THR A 350 0.75 -8.09 -6.64
C THR A 350 2.11 -8.36 -5.99
N ASP A 351 2.22 -8.16 -4.67
CA ASP A 351 3.43 -8.36 -3.87
C ASP A 351 4.65 -7.50 -4.31
N GLU A 352 4.40 -6.39 -5.02
CA GLU A 352 5.47 -5.45 -5.32
C GLU A 352 6.10 -4.88 -4.02
N PRO A 353 7.41 -4.54 -4.02
CA PRO A 353 8.07 -4.03 -2.83
C PRO A 353 7.40 -2.77 -2.28
N LEU A 354 7.06 -2.76 -0.98
CA LEU A 354 6.41 -1.60 -0.35
C LEU A 354 7.26 -0.32 -0.42
N SER A 355 8.58 -0.44 -0.57
CA SER A 355 9.44 0.72 -0.83
C SER A 355 9.07 1.44 -2.13
N LYS A 356 8.68 0.72 -3.19
CA LYS A 356 8.17 1.33 -4.43
C LYS A 356 6.82 2.03 -4.21
N ILE A 357 5.94 1.42 -3.40
CA ILE A 357 4.67 2.06 -3.03
C ILE A 357 4.92 3.38 -2.30
N LEU A 358 5.84 3.38 -1.31
CA LEU A 358 6.19 4.59 -0.57
C LEU A 358 6.77 5.69 -1.50
N SER A 359 7.64 5.34 -2.45
CA SER A 359 8.14 6.29 -3.45
C SER A 359 7.01 6.85 -4.31
N HIS A 360 6.09 6.01 -4.79
CA HIS A 360 4.94 6.47 -5.56
C HIS A 360 3.99 7.37 -4.75
N VAL A 361 3.81 7.11 -3.46
CA VAL A 361 3.03 7.99 -2.58
C VAL A 361 3.73 9.33 -2.39
N GLU A 362 5.04 9.34 -2.29
CA GLU A 362 5.85 10.57 -2.14
C GLU A 362 5.87 11.40 -3.42
N GLU A 363 6.02 10.76 -4.59
CA GLU A 363 6.15 11.39 -5.91
C GLU A 363 4.80 11.70 -6.57
N GLY A 364 3.72 11.03 -6.15
CA GLY A 364 2.40 11.12 -6.78
C GLY A 364 1.81 12.53 -6.80
N GLU A 365 1.09 12.82 -7.86
CA GLU A 365 0.40 14.09 -8.09
C GLU A 365 -0.90 14.16 -7.28
N ILE A 366 -1.28 15.38 -6.87
CA ILE A 366 -2.56 15.61 -6.18
C ILE A 366 -3.59 15.98 -7.24
N VAL A 367 -4.66 15.19 -7.31
CA VAL A 367 -5.80 15.41 -8.19
C VAL A 367 -7.09 15.53 -7.37
N GLN A 368 -8.12 16.13 -7.94
CA GLN A 368 -9.43 16.24 -7.30
C GLN A 368 -10.29 15.04 -7.66
N LEU A 369 -11.18 14.66 -6.74
CA LEU A 369 -12.20 13.65 -6.94
C LEU A 369 -13.55 14.23 -6.50
N ASP A 370 -14.51 14.33 -7.41
CA ASP A 370 -15.86 14.73 -7.10
C ASP A 370 -16.52 13.71 -6.17
N ARG A 371 -17.32 14.22 -5.24
CA ARG A 371 -18.08 13.43 -4.28
C ARG A 371 -19.52 13.91 -4.25
N TRP A 372 -20.45 12.98 -4.27
CA TRP A 372 -21.85 13.24 -4.54
C TRP A 372 -22.72 12.88 -3.35
N ASN A 373 -23.60 13.81 -2.95
CA ASN A 373 -24.64 13.56 -1.95
C ASN A 373 -25.78 12.73 -2.54
N LEU A 374 -26.30 11.81 -1.74
CA LEU A 374 -27.56 11.12 -1.95
C LEU A 374 -28.53 11.54 -0.85
N GLN A 375 -29.62 12.21 -1.23
CA GLN A 375 -30.71 12.58 -0.35
C GLN A 375 -31.95 11.78 -0.75
N VAL A 376 -32.59 11.11 0.18
CA VAL A 376 -33.78 10.29 -0.04
C VAL A 376 -34.93 10.84 0.76
N ASP A 377 -36.01 11.21 0.06
CA ASP A 377 -37.28 11.64 0.63
C ASP A 377 -38.30 10.53 0.38
N PRO A 378 -38.72 9.72 1.41
CA PRO A 378 -39.71 8.67 1.26
C PRO A 378 -41.08 9.22 0.84
N LYS A 379 -41.78 8.54 -0.06
CA LYS A 379 -43.15 8.89 -0.42
C LYS A 379 -44.13 8.32 0.58
N PRO A 380 -45.12 9.08 1.06
CA PRO A 380 -46.07 8.62 2.09
C PRO A 380 -47.09 7.54 1.64
N GLU A 381 -47.11 7.18 0.37
CA GLU A 381 -48.11 6.24 -0.21
C GLU A 381 -47.63 4.78 -0.31
N GLY A 382 -46.46 4.41 0.30
CA GLY A 382 -45.91 3.06 0.28
C GLY A 382 -46.63 2.14 1.30
N ASN A 383 -46.90 0.87 0.93
CA ASN A 383 -47.43 -0.16 1.83
C ASN A 383 -46.52 -0.29 3.07
N LEU A 384 -47.12 -0.15 4.27
CA LEU A 384 -46.47 -0.19 5.58
C LEU A 384 -45.87 -1.58 5.98
N GLU A 385 -45.94 -2.59 5.11
CA GLU A 385 -45.54 -3.96 5.44
C GLU A 385 -44.10 -4.35 5.00
N GLU A 386 -43.44 -3.59 4.14
CA GLU A 386 -42.04 -3.80 3.84
C GLU A 386 -41.15 -2.90 4.74
N LYS A 387 -40.26 -3.51 5.52
CA LYS A 387 -39.25 -2.74 6.28
C LYS A 387 -38.41 -1.92 5.29
N ASP A 388 -38.64 -0.61 5.27
CA ASP A 388 -37.82 0.32 4.52
C ASP A 388 -36.39 0.27 5.06
N GLU A 389 -35.48 -0.23 4.25
CA GLU A 389 -34.03 -0.13 4.54
C GLU A 389 -33.59 1.31 4.38
N THR A 390 -32.68 1.76 5.20
CA THR A 390 -32.04 3.07 5.05
C THR A 390 -30.88 2.97 4.06
N LEU A 391 -30.54 4.09 3.40
CA LEU A 391 -29.32 4.14 2.57
C LEU A 391 -28.10 3.70 3.38
N PRO A 392 -27.26 2.79 2.85
CA PRO A 392 -26.02 2.39 3.49
C PRO A 392 -25.01 3.51 3.57
N LEU A 393 -25.02 4.41 2.58
CA LEU A 393 -24.15 5.58 2.46
C LEU A 393 -24.97 6.75 1.92
N ASP A 394 -24.74 7.95 2.46
CA ASP A 394 -25.33 9.22 2.00
C ASP A 394 -24.44 9.97 1.00
N VAL A 395 -23.27 9.39 0.67
CA VAL A 395 -22.29 9.92 -0.27
C VAL A 395 -21.68 8.80 -1.09
N PHE A 396 -21.53 9.01 -2.40
CA PHE A 396 -20.74 8.13 -3.25
C PHE A 396 -19.54 8.84 -3.88
N ASN A 397 -18.52 8.06 -4.17
CA ASN A 397 -17.26 8.50 -4.77
C ASN A 397 -17.06 7.89 -6.17
N ASN A 398 -17.61 6.68 -6.39
CA ASN A 398 -17.44 5.92 -7.62
C ASN A 398 -18.71 5.98 -8.47
N TYR A 399 -19.82 5.45 -7.96
CA TYR A 399 -21.10 5.40 -8.65
C TYR A 399 -22.27 5.11 -7.71
N PHE A 400 -23.43 5.51 -8.18
CA PHE A 400 -24.74 5.07 -7.69
C PHE A 400 -25.46 4.33 -8.80
N SER A 401 -26.13 3.23 -8.48
CA SER A 401 -26.91 2.50 -9.47
C SER A 401 -28.17 1.86 -8.90
N LEU A 402 -29.08 1.52 -9.80
CA LEU A 402 -30.34 0.88 -9.47
C LEU A 402 -30.72 -0.15 -10.52
N GLY A 403 -31.37 -1.22 -10.07
CA GLY A 403 -31.86 -2.31 -10.91
C GLY A 403 -31.03 -3.58 -10.78
N PHE A 404 -30.73 -4.21 -11.91
CA PHE A 404 -30.12 -5.54 -11.99
C PHE A 404 -28.77 -5.67 -11.27
N ASP A 405 -27.85 -4.74 -11.49
CA ASP A 405 -26.51 -4.78 -10.88
C ASP A 405 -26.55 -4.62 -9.36
N ALA A 406 -27.45 -3.75 -8.86
CA ALA A 406 -27.68 -3.58 -7.44
C ALA A 406 -28.28 -4.84 -6.81
N ARG A 407 -29.19 -5.53 -7.51
CA ARG A 407 -29.74 -6.80 -7.06
C ARG A 407 -28.66 -7.87 -6.96
N VAL A 408 -27.81 -8.01 -7.96
CA VAL A 408 -26.67 -8.94 -7.92
C VAL A 408 -25.73 -8.64 -6.76
N THR A 409 -25.50 -7.36 -6.49
CA THR A 409 -24.68 -6.92 -5.34
C THR A 409 -25.33 -7.27 -4.01
N LEU A 410 -26.65 -7.13 -3.90
CA LEU A 410 -27.42 -7.50 -2.70
C LEU A 410 -27.32 -9.01 -2.44
N GLU A 411 -27.60 -9.85 -3.42
CA GLU A 411 -27.47 -11.31 -3.32
C GLU A 411 -26.04 -11.76 -2.97
N PHE A 412 -25.03 -11.07 -3.50
CA PHE A 412 -23.64 -11.30 -3.14
C PHE A 412 -23.36 -10.94 -1.67
N HIS A 413 -23.90 -9.82 -1.20
CA HIS A 413 -23.75 -9.36 0.19
C HIS A 413 -24.35 -10.35 1.16
N GLU A 414 -25.60 -10.77 0.94
CA GLU A 414 -26.31 -11.77 1.74
C GLU A 414 -25.58 -13.12 1.76
N SER A 415 -25.09 -13.58 0.59
CA SER A 415 -24.35 -14.83 0.48
C SER A 415 -23.01 -14.78 1.24
N ARG A 416 -22.33 -13.62 1.25
CA ARG A 416 -21.09 -13.41 1.98
C ARG A 416 -21.31 -13.36 3.48
N GLU A 417 -22.41 -12.78 3.95
CA GLU A 417 -22.76 -12.77 5.37
C GLU A 417 -23.13 -14.16 5.88
N ALA A 418 -23.88 -14.92 5.08
CA ALA A 418 -24.26 -16.29 5.41
C ALA A 418 -23.07 -17.28 5.42
N ASN A 419 -22.03 -17.06 4.58
CA ASN A 419 -20.90 -17.97 4.41
C ASN A 419 -19.56 -17.22 4.21
N PRO A 420 -19.03 -16.51 5.21
CA PRO A 420 -17.85 -15.64 5.05
C PRO A 420 -16.60 -16.37 4.53
N GLU A 421 -16.42 -17.63 4.89
CA GLU A 421 -15.27 -18.45 4.49
C GLU A 421 -15.23 -18.79 2.99
N LYS A 422 -16.34 -18.76 2.28
CA LYS A 422 -16.39 -18.99 0.83
C LYS A 422 -15.88 -17.79 0.04
N PHE A 423 -15.85 -16.60 0.65
CA PHE A 423 -15.53 -15.32 0.00
C PHE A 423 -14.16 -14.74 0.37
N ASN A 424 -13.21 -15.59 0.75
CA ASN A 424 -11.84 -15.21 1.12
C ASN A 424 -10.88 -15.00 -0.05
N SER A 425 -11.34 -15.06 -1.30
CA SER A 425 -10.54 -14.95 -2.51
C SER A 425 -11.18 -14.00 -3.53
N ARG A 426 -10.39 -13.05 -4.09
CA ARG A 426 -10.83 -12.13 -5.15
C ARG A 426 -11.38 -12.86 -6.39
N PHE A 427 -10.81 -14.00 -6.74
CA PHE A 427 -11.25 -14.78 -7.90
C PHE A 427 -12.65 -15.38 -7.67
N ARG A 428 -12.90 -15.98 -6.50
CA ARG A 428 -14.21 -16.52 -6.15
C ARG A 428 -15.28 -15.44 -6.09
N ASN A 429 -14.96 -14.26 -5.54
CA ASN A 429 -15.87 -13.14 -5.48
C ASN A 429 -16.28 -12.65 -6.87
N LYS A 430 -15.35 -12.59 -7.85
CA LYS A 430 -15.68 -12.24 -9.25
C LYS A 430 -16.57 -13.27 -9.95
N MET A 431 -16.43 -14.54 -9.65
CA MET A 431 -17.25 -15.61 -10.26
C MET A 431 -18.73 -15.54 -9.85
N PHE A 432 -19.03 -14.99 -8.69
CA PHE A 432 -20.40 -14.87 -8.19
C PHE A 432 -21.25 -13.91 -9.04
N TYR A 433 -20.68 -12.81 -9.52
CA TYR A 433 -21.36 -11.79 -10.32
C TYR A 433 -21.85 -12.26 -11.71
N ALA A 434 -21.59 -13.49 -12.10
CA ALA A 434 -21.90 -14.00 -13.44
C ALA A 434 -23.28 -14.67 -13.59
N GLY A 435 -24.15 -14.70 -12.55
CA GLY A 435 -25.24 -15.69 -12.50
C GLY A 435 -26.71 -15.26 -12.35
N VAL A 436 -27.09 -13.96 -12.36
CA VAL A 436 -28.48 -13.55 -11.94
C VAL A 436 -29.16 -12.52 -12.86
N SER A 437 -30.51 -12.56 -13.01
CA SER A 437 -31.30 -11.72 -13.94
C SER A 437 -32.58 -11.11 -13.36
N SER A 438 -32.94 -9.83 -13.62
CA SER A 438 -34.33 -9.23 -13.48
C SER A 438 -34.45 -7.73 -13.85
N SER A 439 -35.70 -7.21 -14.12
CA SER A 439 -35.99 -5.88 -14.75
C SER A 439 -36.98 -4.94 -13.99
N GLY A 440 -36.88 -3.60 -14.24
CA GLY A 440 -37.85 -2.57 -13.81
C GLY A 440 -37.45 -1.13 -14.12
N CYS A 441 -38.36 -0.22 -14.60
CA CYS A 441 -38.11 1.12 -15.17
C CYS A 441 -38.68 2.29 -14.33
N MET A 442 -38.08 3.54 -14.43
CA MET A 442 -38.34 4.71 -13.57
C MET A 442 -38.27 6.08 -14.27
N PRO A 443 -39.05 7.12 -13.81
CA PRO A 443 -38.94 8.49 -14.30
C PRO A 443 -37.76 9.26 -13.71
N GLN A 444 -37.08 10.07 -14.53
CA GLN A 444 -35.86 10.79 -14.21
C GLN A 444 -35.77 12.18 -14.79
N SER A 445 -35.27 13.13 -14.01
CA SER A 445 -34.84 14.45 -14.47
C SER A 445 -33.38 14.69 -14.16
N CYS A 446 -32.61 15.13 -15.18
CA CYS A 446 -31.18 15.46 -15.08
C CYS A 446 -31.01 16.91 -15.56
N ASP A 447 -30.51 17.80 -14.68
CA ASP A 447 -30.38 19.25 -14.90
C ASP A 447 -31.68 19.88 -15.45
N GLY A 448 -32.84 19.44 -14.95
CA GLY A 448 -34.14 19.87 -15.43
C GLY A 448 -34.64 19.21 -16.73
N THR A 449 -33.82 18.42 -17.42
CA THR A 449 -34.21 17.66 -18.60
C THR A 449 -34.89 16.34 -18.21
N ASP A 450 -36.12 16.12 -18.68
CA ASP A 450 -36.83 14.87 -18.46
C ASP A 450 -36.29 13.74 -19.35
N LEU A 451 -35.62 12.76 -18.77
CA LEU A 451 -35.09 11.58 -19.45
C LEU A 451 -36.08 10.40 -19.49
N THR A 452 -37.26 10.55 -18.88
CA THR A 452 -38.27 9.48 -18.80
C THR A 452 -38.61 8.87 -20.16
N PRO A 453 -38.87 9.65 -21.25
CA PRO A 453 -39.17 9.06 -22.55
C PRO A 453 -38.01 8.20 -23.08
N LYS A 454 -36.78 8.70 -22.99
CA LYS A 454 -35.57 8.01 -23.47
C LYS A 454 -35.33 6.69 -22.72
N ILE A 455 -35.60 6.69 -21.41
CA ILE A 455 -35.50 5.51 -20.56
C ILE A 455 -36.61 4.49 -20.86
N GLN A 456 -37.84 4.96 -21.13
CA GLN A 456 -38.96 4.11 -21.50
C GLN A 456 -38.76 3.41 -22.85
N ASP A 457 -38.15 4.10 -23.81
CA ASP A 457 -37.82 3.54 -25.12
C ASP A 457 -36.69 2.49 -25.03
N LEU A 458 -35.64 2.78 -24.26
CA LEU A 458 -34.49 1.91 -24.08
C LEU A 458 -34.81 0.66 -23.23
N LYS A 459 -35.72 0.76 -22.25
CA LYS A 459 -36.07 -0.29 -21.30
C LYS A 459 -34.86 -0.94 -20.61
N PRO A 460 -33.97 -0.15 -19.99
CA PRO A 460 -32.75 -0.65 -19.40
C PRO A 460 -33.03 -1.59 -18.24
N GLN A 461 -32.13 -2.55 -18.01
CA GLN A 461 -32.15 -3.44 -16.87
C GLN A 461 -31.57 -2.79 -15.61
N CYS A 462 -30.61 -1.87 -15.79
CA CYS A 462 -30.11 -1.03 -14.73
C CYS A 462 -29.71 0.36 -15.27
N LEU A 463 -29.70 1.32 -14.36
CA LEU A 463 -29.22 2.68 -14.56
C LEU A 463 -28.06 2.93 -13.63
N VAL A 464 -26.99 3.51 -14.18
CA VAL A 464 -25.75 3.83 -13.45
C VAL A 464 -25.46 5.32 -13.57
N PHE A 465 -25.24 5.97 -12.43
CA PHE A 465 -24.76 7.33 -12.30
C PHE A 465 -23.28 7.22 -11.92
N LEU A 466 -22.43 7.48 -12.89
CA LEU A 466 -21.01 7.18 -12.81
C LEU A 466 -20.21 8.46 -12.61
N ASN A 467 -19.36 8.49 -11.58
CA ASN A 467 -18.43 9.58 -11.29
C ASN A 467 -17.01 9.32 -11.81
N ILE A 468 -16.61 8.04 -11.88
CA ILE A 468 -15.25 7.66 -12.29
C ILE A 468 -15.28 6.79 -13.55
N PRO A 469 -14.22 6.81 -14.40
CA PRO A 469 -14.24 6.07 -15.68
C PRO A 469 -14.25 4.53 -15.55
N ARG A 470 -14.23 4.00 -14.35
CA ARG A 470 -14.12 2.55 -14.09
C ARG A 470 -15.31 2.03 -13.30
N TYR A 471 -15.75 0.83 -13.67
CA TYR A 471 -16.90 0.15 -13.11
C TYR A 471 -16.70 -1.37 -13.12
N CYS A 472 -17.30 -2.12 -12.20
CA CYS A 472 -17.26 -3.59 -12.17
C CYS A 472 -15.87 -4.19 -12.39
N ALA A 473 -14.89 -3.77 -11.55
CA ALA A 473 -13.51 -4.26 -11.57
C ALA A 473 -12.70 -3.84 -12.82
N GLY A 474 -12.97 -2.65 -13.33
CA GLY A 474 -12.12 -1.96 -14.30
C GLY A 474 -12.68 -1.84 -15.71
N THR A 475 -13.92 -2.25 -15.97
CA THR A 475 -14.59 -2.00 -17.25
C THR A 475 -14.79 -0.50 -17.46
N MET A 476 -15.04 -0.07 -18.69
CA MET A 476 -15.27 1.33 -19.07
C MET A 476 -16.70 1.48 -19.65
N PRO A 477 -17.71 1.60 -18.79
CA PRO A 477 -19.11 1.55 -19.22
C PRO A 477 -19.56 2.73 -20.07
N TRP A 478 -18.86 3.88 -19.99
CA TRP A 478 -19.09 5.03 -20.85
C TRP A 478 -18.49 4.86 -22.26
N GLY A 479 -17.55 3.92 -22.44
CA GLY A 479 -16.82 3.70 -23.70
C GLY A 479 -15.52 4.50 -23.78
N ASN A 480 -14.85 4.42 -24.93
CA ASN A 480 -13.57 5.10 -25.12
C ASN A 480 -13.74 6.60 -25.40
N PRO A 481 -12.83 7.46 -24.91
CA PRO A 481 -12.80 8.87 -25.30
C PRO A 481 -12.55 8.97 -26.82
N GLY A 482 -13.40 9.68 -27.53
CA GLY A 482 -13.22 9.97 -28.96
C GLY A 482 -14.15 9.21 -29.93
N GLU A 483 -14.95 8.27 -29.45
CA GLU A 483 -15.90 7.54 -30.31
C GLU A 483 -17.20 8.33 -30.59
N HIS A 484 -17.47 9.41 -29.86
CA HIS A 484 -18.70 10.21 -30.05
C HIS A 484 -18.44 11.70 -29.79
N HIS A 485 -18.93 12.55 -30.70
CA HIS A 485 -18.80 14.01 -30.64
C HIS A 485 -19.90 14.69 -29.78
N ASP A 486 -20.91 13.95 -29.33
CA ASP A 486 -22.10 14.51 -28.65
C ASP A 486 -21.93 14.70 -27.14
N PHE A 487 -20.85 14.17 -26.54
CA PHE A 487 -20.59 14.21 -25.10
C PHE A 487 -19.16 14.69 -24.81
N GLU A 488 -19.00 15.40 -23.71
CA GLU A 488 -17.69 15.79 -23.22
C GLU A 488 -16.88 14.56 -22.75
N PRO A 489 -15.53 14.60 -22.82
CA PRO A 489 -14.70 13.54 -22.29
C PRO A 489 -14.96 13.30 -20.80
N GLN A 490 -15.19 12.04 -20.44
CA GLN A 490 -15.44 11.65 -19.04
C GLN A 490 -14.27 12.04 -18.11
N ARG A 491 -14.60 12.72 -17.01
CA ARG A 491 -13.65 13.10 -15.96
C ARG A 491 -14.25 12.71 -14.60
N HIS A 492 -13.45 12.85 -13.54
CA HIS A 492 -13.84 12.59 -12.15
C HIS A 492 -13.65 13.85 -11.26
N ASP A 493 -13.42 15.00 -11.90
CA ASP A 493 -13.08 16.28 -11.24
C ASP A 493 -13.74 17.50 -11.92
N ASP A 494 -14.80 17.30 -12.71
CA ASP A 494 -15.47 18.35 -13.51
C ASP A 494 -16.88 18.70 -13.00
N GLY A 495 -17.31 18.04 -11.93
CA GLY A 495 -18.64 18.23 -11.34
C GLY A 495 -19.76 17.68 -12.22
N CYS A 496 -19.48 16.68 -13.07
CA CYS A 496 -20.48 16.00 -13.91
C CYS A 496 -20.54 14.51 -13.60
N LEU A 497 -21.75 13.93 -13.76
CA LEU A 497 -22.03 12.51 -13.71
C LEU A 497 -22.41 12.00 -15.09
N GLU A 498 -21.91 10.85 -15.48
CA GLU A 498 -22.37 10.10 -16.63
C GLU A 498 -23.58 9.23 -16.28
N VAL A 499 -24.69 9.42 -17.02
CA VAL A 499 -25.89 8.61 -16.88
C VAL A 499 -25.90 7.54 -17.95
N ILE A 500 -25.88 6.27 -17.52
CA ILE A 500 -25.74 5.11 -18.42
C ILE A 500 -26.91 4.16 -18.21
N GLY A 501 -27.57 3.77 -19.30
CA GLY A 501 -28.56 2.69 -19.32
C GLY A 501 -27.94 1.40 -19.82
N PHE A 502 -28.18 0.29 -19.13
CA PHE A 502 -27.74 -1.03 -19.58
C PHE A 502 -28.91 -1.93 -19.93
N THR A 503 -28.89 -2.47 -21.14
CA THR A 503 -29.71 -3.63 -21.55
C THR A 503 -29.03 -4.92 -21.13
N MET A 504 -29.72 -6.07 -21.23
CA MET A 504 -29.09 -7.38 -20.99
C MET A 504 -27.90 -7.64 -21.92
N THR A 505 -28.00 -7.20 -23.16
CA THR A 505 -26.96 -7.36 -24.18
C THR A 505 -25.73 -6.53 -23.84
N SER A 506 -25.90 -5.25 -23.49
CA SER A 506 -24.79 -4.36 -23.15
C SER A 506 -24.13 -4.77 -21.82
N LEU A 507 -24.88 -5.27 -20.84
CA LEU A 507 -24.32 -5.84 -19.60
C LEU A 507 -23.45 -7.08 -19.89
N ALA A 508 -23.90 -7.98 -20.75
CA ALA A 508 -23.13 -9.16 -21.14
C ALA A 508 -21.84 -8.77 -21.90
N ALA A 509 -21.91 -7.74 -22.75
CA ALA A 509 -20.77 -7.25 -23.51
C ALA A 509 -19.74 -6.47 -22.65
N LEU A 510 -20.12 -5.96 -21.48
CA LEU A 510 -19.28 -5.08 -20.67
C LEU A 510 -17.92 -5.71 -20.29
N GLN A 511 -17.87 -7.02 -19.99
CA GLN A 511 -16.65 -7.73 -19.61
C GLN A 511 -15.69 -7.97 -20.77
N VAL A 512 -16.18 -7.89 -22.02
CA VAL A 512 -15.37 -8.03 -23.25
C VAL A 512 -15.07 -6.69 -23.94
N GLY A 513 -15.27 -5.58 -23.21
CA GLY A 513 -14.94 -4.23 -23.70
C GLY A 513 -16.12 -3.47 -24.33
N GLY A 514 -17.35 -4.00 -24.25
CA GLY A 514 -18.55 -3.26 -24.59
C GLY A 514 -18.86 -2.13 -23.60
N HIS A 515 -19.81 -1.28 -23.97
CA HIS A 515 -20.27 -0.17 -23.13
C HIS A 515 -21.82 -0.17 -23.04
N GLY A 516 -22.37 0.65 -22.13
CA GLY A 516 -23.80 0.90 -22.02
C GLY A 516 -24.26 2.00 -22.99
N GLU A 517 -25.56 2.26 -22.99
CA GLU A 517 -26.16 3.36 -23.73
C GLU A 517 -25.96 4.66 -22.97
N ARG A 518 -25.32 5.64 -23.59
CA ARG A 518 -25.08 6.98 -23.03
C ARG A 518 -26.38 7.77 -23.05
N LEU A 519 -26.89 8.07 -21.88
CA LEU A 519 -28.17 8.79 -21.75
C LEU A 519 -27.96 10.29 -21.61
N HIS A 520 -27.10 10.70 -20.69
CA HIS A 520 -26.86 12.11 -20.41
C HIS A 520 -25.56 12.32 -19.61
N GLN A 521 -25.08 13.58 -19.57
CA GLN A 521 -24.10 14.08 -18.61
C GLN A 521 -24.77 15.21 -17.81
N CYS A 522 -24.70 15.19 -16.48
CA CYS A 522 -25.43 16.14 -15.65
C CYS A 522 -24.74 16.45 -14.31
N ARG A 523 -25.18 17.54 -13.69
CA ARG A 523 -24.67 18.04 -12.39
C ARG A 523 -25.65 17.81 -11.26
N GLU A 524 -26.92 17.60 -11.58
CA GLU A 524 -27.98 17.32 -10.62
C GLU A 524 -28.91 16.26 -11.18
N VAL A 525 -29.34 15.33 -10.32
CA VAL A 525 -30.28 14.26 -10.68
C VAL A 525 -31.43 14.23 -9.68
N VAL A 526 -32.65 14.13 -10.19
CA VAL A 526 -33.86 13.87 -9.40
C VAL A 526 -34.51 12.59 -9.92
N LEU A 527 -34.51 11.57 -9.11
CA LEU A 527 -35.11 10.28 -9.38
C LEU A 527 -36.39 10.10 -8.58
N THR A 528 -37.42 9.56 -9.21
CA THR A 528 -38.65 9.21 -8.51
C THR A 528 -38.93 7.73 -8.69
N THR A 529 -39.04 6.98 -7.58
CA THR A 529 -39.41 5.60 -7.59
C THR A 529 -40.86 5.43 -7.15
N SER A 530 -41.61 4.54 -7.78
CA SER A 530 -43.02 4.21 -7.43
C SER A 530 -43.17 2.90 -6.67
N LYS A 531 -42.09 2.12 -6.55
CA LYS A 531 -42.04 0.82 -5.87
C LYS A 531 -40.65 0.57 -5.29
N ALA A 532 -40.55 -0.41 -4.41
CA ALA A 532 -39.25 -0.80 -3.85
C ALA A 532 -38.33 -1.39 -4.92
N ILE A 533 -37.09 -0.85 -5.00
CA ILE A 533 -36.10 -1.23 -5.99
C ILE A 533 -34.74 -1.45 -5.34
N PRO A 534 -34.01 -2.50 -5.75
CA PRO A 534 -32.61 -2.67 -5.38
C PRO A 534 -31.77 -1.51 -5.89
N MET A 535 -30.95 -0.95 -5.02
CA MET A 535 -30.00 0.13 -5.29
C MET A 535 -28.66 -0.20 -4.67
N GLN A 536 -27.59 0.43 -5.15
CA GLN A 536 -26.29 0.33 -4.50
C GLN A 536 -25.55 1.66 -4.57
N VAL A 537 -24.76 1.92 -3.53
CA VAL A 537 -23.91 3.08 -3.37
C VAL A 537 -22.47 2.62 -3.20
N ASP A 538 -21.58 2.88 -4.16
CA ASP A 538 -20.18 2.43 -4.14
C ASP A 538 -20.00 0.92 -3.86
N GLY A 539 -20.96 0.08 -4.30
CA GLY A 539 -20.96 -1.36 -4.09
C GLY A 539 -21.62 -1.84 -2.79
N GLU A 540 -22.16 -0.93 -1.96
CA GLU A 540 -22.97 -1.29 -0.78
C GLU A 540 -24.46 -1.28 -1.16
N PRO A 541 -25.13 -2.43 -1.15
CA PRO A 541 -26.50 -2.56 -1.64
C PRO A 541 -27.54 -2.22 -0.58
N CYS A 542 -28.73 -1.81 -1.05
CA CYS A 542 -29.94 -1.67 -0.24
C CYS A 542 -31.20 -1.87 -1.10
N LYS A 543 -32.34 -2.02 -0.46
CA LYS A 543 -33.68 -2.03 -1.09
C LYS A 543 -34.51 -0.91 -0.48
N LEU A 544 -34.70 0.17 -1.25
CA LEU A 544 -35.48 1.33 -0.81
C LEU A 544 -36.90 1.24 -1.38
N GLY A 545 -37.89 1.61 -0.57
CA GLY A 545 -39.28 1.79 -0.96
C GLY A 545 -39.48 2.97 -1.95
N ALA A 546 -40.73 3.28 -2.26
CA ALA A 546 -41.09 4.39 -3.13
C ALA A 546 -40.52 5.71 -2.57
N SER A 547 -39.66 6.38 -3.31
CA SER A 547 -38.88 7.55 -2.82
C SER A 547 -38.60 8.56 -3.94
N CYS A 548 -38.31 9.78 -3.53
CA CYS A 548 -37.66 10.78 -4.35
C CYS A 548 -36.17 10.86 -3.94
N ILE A 549 -35.26 10.57 -4.86
CA ILE A 549 -33.82 10.58 -4.63
C ILE A 549 -33.22 11.76 -5.36
N ARG A 550 -32.47 12.59 -4.65
CA ARG A 550 -31.72 13.73 -5.20
C ARG A 550 -30.24 13.46 -5.12
N ILE A 551 -29.54 13.66 -6.24
CA ILE A 551 -28.10 13.56 -6.33
C ILE A 551 -27.55 14.95 -6.65
N SER A 552 -26.60 15.41 -5.86
CA SER A 552 -25.95 16.73 -6.04
C SER A 552 -24.48 16.68 -5.62
N LEU A 553 -23.67 17.53 -6.23
CA LEU A 553 -22.25 17.63 -5.88
C LEU A 553 -22.09 18.06 -4.41
N ARG A 554 -21.32 17.31 -3.65
CA ARG A 554 -21.01 17.60 -2.24
C ARG A 554 -19.76 18.47 -2.10
N ASN A 555 -18.63 17.96 -2.55
CA ASN A 555 -17.31 18.58 -2.49
C ASN A 555 -16.34 17.78 -3.38
N GLN A 556 -15.09 18.25 -3.42
CA GLN A 556 -13.98 17.53 -4.03
C GLN A 556 -13.00 17.07 -2.95
N ALA A 557 -12.52 15.82 -3.08
CA ALA A 557 -11.50 15.28 -2.21
C ALA A 557 -10.12 15.33 -2.89
N ASN A 558 -9.07 15.62 -2.11
CA ASN A 558 -7.70 15.53 -2.57
C ASN A 558 -7.27 14.06 -2.63
N MET A 559 -6.89 13.59 -3.81
CA MET A 559 -6.40 12.24 -4.01
C MET A 559 -4.95 12.25 -4.52
N VAL A 560 -4.19 11.22 -4.19
CA VAL A 560 -2.85 11.02 -4.78
C VAL A 560 -2.98 10.10 -5.97
N GLN A 561 -2.77 10.62 -7.17
CA GLN A 561 -2.68 9.82 -8.38
C GLN A 561 -1.24 9.29 -8.54
N LYS A 562 -1.12 7.98 -8.79
CA LYS A 562 0.18 7.39 -9.12
C LYS A 562 0.61 7.88 -10.48
N THR A 563 1.75 8.56 -10.53
CA THR A 563 2.33 9.05 -11.77
C THR A 563 2.52 7.87 -12.71
N LYS A 564 1.88 7.89 -13.87
CA LYS A 564 2.25 6.97 -14.94
C LYS A 564 3.71 7.30 -15.25
N ARG A 565 4.64 6.45 -14.87
CA ARG A 565 5.91 6.49 -15.56
C ARG A 565 5.52 6.34 -17.03
N ARG A 566 5.51 7.43 -17.79
CA ARG A 566 5.83 7.31 -19.20
C ARG A 566 7.02 6.39 -19.16
N ASN A 567 7.02 5.30 -19.95
CA ASN A 567 8.25 4.57 -20.20
C ASN A 567 9.26 5.64 -20.56
N SER A 568 9.85 6.19 -19.55
CA SER A 568 10.86 7.21 -19.71
C SER A 568 12.01 6.41 -20.28
N MET A 569 12.18 6.47 -21.57
CA MET A 569 13.54 6.79 -21.96
C MET A 569 14.09 7.72 -20.87
N PRO A 570 15.24 7.40 -20.23
CA PRO A 570 15.80 8.27 -19.22
C PRO A 570 15.67 9.68 -19.79
N VAL A 571 14.96 10.57 -19.07
CA VAL A 571 14.97 11.98 -19.39
C VAL A 571 16.43 12.34 -19.16
N LEU A 572 17.18 12.21 -20.23
CA LEU A 572 18.46 12.86 -20.37
C LEU A 572 18.12 14.30 -20.02
N ASN A 573 18.64 14.79 -18.92
CA ASN A 573 18.55 16.17 -18.49
C ASN A 573 18.43 17.03 -19.76
N ASP A 574 17.41 17.89 -19.85
CA ASP A 574 17.11 18.73 -21.03
C ASP A 574 18.30 19.57 -21.56
N GLN A 575 19.48 19.37 -21.02
CA GLN A 575 20.72 20.04 -21.36
C GLN A 575 21.78 19.12 -22.00
N GLN A 576 21.55 17.81 -22.13
CA GLN A 576 22.47 16.99 -22.92
C GLN A 576 21.89 16.74 -24.32
N PRO A 577 22.61 17.11 -25.38
CA PRO A 577 22.16 16.82 -26.73
C PRO A 577 22.00 15.30 -26.89
N ILE A 578 20.89 14.88 -27.51
CA ILE A 578 20.65 13.47 -27.87
C ILE A 578 21.90 12.99 -28.60
N PRO A 579 22.55 11.91 -28.14
CA PRO A 579 23.74 11.42 -28.83
C PRO A 579 23.38 11.07 -30.26
N GLU A 580 24.17 11.51 -31.21
CA GLU A 580 23.93 11.31 -32.65
C GLU A 580 23.70 9.83 -33.00
N ARG A 581 24.31 8.93 -32.23
CA ARG A 581 24.15 7.47 -32.37
C ARG A 581 24.08 6.76 -31.03
N LEU A 582 23.11 5.86 -30.91
CA LEU A 582 22.95 4.95 -29.77
C LEU A 582 23.58 3.59 -30.09
N ARG A 583 24.32 3.04 -29.13
CA ARG A 583 24.87 1.67 -29.20
C ARG A 583 24.08 0.79 -28.25
N ILE A 584 23.25 -0.10 -28.83
CA ILE A 584 22.35 -0.96 -28.05
C ILE A 584 22.87 -2.40 -28.09
N ARG A 585 23.10 -2.98 -26.93
CA ARG A 585 23.46 -4.40 -26.81
C ARG A 585 22.21 -5.25 -26.91
N VAL A 586 22.21 -6.23 -27.78
CA VAL A 586 21.12 -7.15 -28.04
C VAL A 586 21.47 -8.53 -27.47
N SER A 587 20.58 -9.08 -26.67
CA SER A 587 20.70 -10.45 -26.14
C SER A 587 19.39 -11.21 -26.38
N ARG A 588 19.48 -12.51 -26.53
CA ARG A 588 18.34 -13.42 -26.70
C ARG A 588 18.13 -14.24 -25.43
N ILE A 589 16.86 -14.42 -25.04
CA ILE A 589 16.47 -15.26 -23.90
C ILE A 589 15.27 -16.14 -24.28
N GLY A 590 15.16 -17.32 -23.72
CA GLY A 590 14.01 -18.18 -23.87
C GLY A 590 12.78 -17.59 -23.18
N MET A 591 11.59 -17.74 -23.77
CA MET A 591 10.33 -17.23 -23.18
C MET A 591 10.07 -17.86 -21.81
N HIS A 592 10.33 -19.16 -21.68
CA HIS A 592 10.20 -19.88 -20.42
C HIS A 592 11.11 -19.30 -19.32
N ASP A 593 12.38 -18.99 -19.63
CA ASP A 593 13.30 -18.40 -18.66
C ASP A 593 12.94 -16.97 -18.32
N TYR A 594 12.43 -16.21 -19.30
CA TYR A 594 11.94 -14.85 -19.11
C TYR A 594 10.79 -14.78 -18.12
N GLU A 595 9.82 -15.69 -18.22
CA GLU A 595 8.70 -15.80 -17.30
C GLU A 595 9.11 -16.37 -15.94
N ALA A 596 9.92 -17.41 -15.91
CA ALA A 596 10.37 -18.06 -14.68
C ALA A 596 11.24 -17.17 -13.77
N LEU A 597 11.98 -16.23 -14.37
CA LEU A 597 12.85 -15.30 -13.64
C LEU A 597 12.11 -14.03 -13.15
N HIS A 598 10.78 -13.97 -13.30
CA HIS A 598 9.92 -12.92 -12.74
C HIS A 598 10.41 -11.48 -13.01
N TYR A 599 10.94 -11.24 -14.22
CA TYR A 599 11.45 -9.94 -14.67
C TYR A 599 12.60 -9.36 -13.83
N ASP A 600 13.33 -10.20 -13.09
CA ASP A 600 14.54 -9.80 -12.36
C ASP A 600 15.66 -9.48 -13.36
N LYS A 601 16.01 -8.18 -13.46
CA LYS A 601 16.90 -7.66 -14.48
C LYS A 601 18.31 -8.29 -14.47
N GLU A 602 18.85 -8.61 -13.31
CA GLU A 602 20.19 -9.21 -13.19
C GLU A 602 20.18 -10.69 -13.62
N LYS A 603 19.17 -11.44 -13.22
CA LYS A 603 19.01 -12.84 -13.60
C LYS A 603 18.68 -13.00 -15.08
N LEU A 604 17.85 -12.11 -15.63
CA LEU A 604 17.57 -12.09 -17.07
C LEU A 604 18.84 -11.84 -17.88
N LYS A 605 19.71 -10.96 -17.39
CA LYS A 605 21.01 -10.70 -18.03
C LYS A 605 21.96 -11.89 -17.96
N GLU A 606 21.98 -12.62 -16.83
CA GLU A 606 22.79 -13.82 -16.67
C GLU A 606 22.29 -14.99 -17.54
N ALA A 607 20.96 -15.14 -17.67
CA ALA A 607 20.34 -16.21 -18.48
C ALA A 607 20.29 -15.89 -19.97
N SER A 608 20.56 -14.66 -20.38
CA SER A 608 20.48 -14.24 -21.78
C SER A 608 21.77 -14.50 -22.55
N VAL A 609 21.62 -14.91 -23.81
CA VAL A 609 22.71 -15.13 -24.75
C VAL A 609 22.95 -13.85 -25.56
N PRO A 610 24.15 -13.22 -25.50
CA PRO A 610 24.43 -12.02 -26.26
C PRO A 610 24.46 -12.29 -27.77
N LEU A 611 23.73 -11.48 -28.55
CA LEU A 611 23.72 -11.56 -30.01
C LEU A 611 24.69 -10.56 -30.66
N GLY A 612 24.87 -9.38 -30.06
CA GLY A 612 25.73 -8.35 -30.60
C GLY A 612 25.34 -6.94 -30.18
N ILE A 613 25.82 -5.97 -30.95
CA ILE A 613 25.53 -4.54 -30.73
C ILE A 613 24.95 -3.98 -32.03
N ILE A 614 23.79 -3.35 -31.93
CA ILE A 614 23.28 -2.50 -33.03
C ILE A 614 23.64 -1.04 -32.76
N VAL A 615 23.84 -0.28 -33.83
CA VAL A 615 24.09 1.17 -33.78
C VAL A 615 22.98 1.85 -34.56
N VAL A 616 22.19 2.67 -33.86
CA VAL A 616 21.04 3.38 -34.44
C VAL A 616 21.18 4.89 -34.19
N PRO A 617 20.56 5.76 -35.01
CA PRO A 617 20.45 7.18 -34.71
C PRO A 617 19.79 7.41 -33.34
N GLY A 618 20.12 8.51 -32.66
CA GLY A 618 19.64 8.78 -31.30
C GLY A 618 18.14 9.00 -31.20
N ASP A 619 17.50 9.43 -32.27
CA ASP A 619 16.07 9.67 -32.43
C ASP A 619 15.28 8.46 -32.97
N SER A 620 15.93 7.29 -33.11
CA SER A 620 15.33 6.09 -33.66
C SER A 620 14.17 5.58 -32.82
N ASP A 621 13.07 5.21 -33.47
CA ASP A 621 11.94 4.53 -32.89
C ASP A 621 12.19 3.01 -32.68
N LEU A 622 11.24 2.33 -32.05
CA LEU A 622 11.35 0.90 -31.78
C LEU A 622 11.30 0.04 -33.03
N GLU A 623 10.62 0.49 -34.09
CA GLU A 623 10.52 -0.24 -35.36
C GLU A 623 11.85 -0.26 -36.10
N LEU A 624 12.56 0.86 -36.15
CA LEU A 624 13.90 0.93 -36.71
C LEU A 624 14.89 0.05 -35.90
N CYS A 625 14.82 0.09 -34.56
CA CYS A 625 15.60 -0.79 -33.72
C CYS A 625 15.31 -2.28 -34.02
N ARG A 626 14.04 -2.65 -34.20
CA ARG A 626 13.60 -4.02 -34.55
C ARG A 626 14.20 -4.48 -35.90
N THR A 627 14.14 -3.64 -36.90
CA THR A 627 14.74 -3.94 -38.21
C THR A 627 16.23 -4.20 -38.12
N HIS A 628 16.97 -3.43 -37.33
CA HIS A 628 18.40 -3.66 -37.10
C HIS A 628 18.67 -4.95 -36.33
N ILE A 629 17.80 -5.35 -35.39
CA ILE A 629 17.91 -6.60 -34.63
C ILE A 629 17.65 -7.80 -35.55
N GLU A 630 16.66 -7.75 -36.42
CA GLU A 630 16.35 -8.80 -37.40
C GLU A 630 17.53 -9.04 -38.34
N ARG A 631 18.13 -7.98 -38.86
CA ARG A 631 19.38 -8.06 -39.64
C ARG A 631 20.55 -8.67 -38.84
N LEU A 632 20.70 -8.31 -37.56
CA LEU A 632 21.73 -8.90 -36.74
C LEU A 632 21.52 -10.42 -36.55
N GLN A 633 20.28 -10.86 -36.42
CA GLN A 633 19.92 -12.28 -36.31
C GLN A 633 20.22 -13.05 -37.61
N GLU A 634 19.90 -12.48 -38.76
CA GLU A 634 20.22 -13.07 -40.10
C GLU A 634 21.71 -13.27 -40.24
N VAL A 635 22.54 -12.27 -39.94
CA VAL A 635 24.00 -12.35 -40.03
C VAL A 635 24.56 -13.42 -39.11
N MET A 636 23.98 -13.60 -37.89
CA MET A 636 24.43 -14.63 -36.96
C MET A 636 24.02 -16.03 -37.40
N GLN A 637 22.86 -16.22 -38.05
CA GLN A 637 22.48 -17.50 -38.66
C GLN A 637 23.45 -17.91 -39.80
N PHE A 638 23.86 -16.96 -40.62
CA PHE A 638 24.88 -17.23 -41.67
C PHE A 638 26.24 -17.60 -41.05
N ARG A 639 26.65 -17.00 -39.96
CA ARG A 639 27.91 -17.34 -39.26
C ARG A 639 27.91 -18.74 -38.68
N PHE A 640 26.79 -19.18 -38.10
CA PHE A 640 26.65 -20.55 -37.60
C PHE A 640 26.68 -21.62 -38.70
N ILE A 641 26.24 -21.28 -39.90
CA ILE A 641 26.30 -22.19 -41.05
C ILE A 641 27.73 -22.29 -41.58
N TYR A 642 28.52 -21.22 -41.54
CA TYR A 642 29.93 -21.22 -41.97
C TYR A 642 30.89 -21.87 -40.93
N ASP A 643 30.74 -21.63 -39.65
CA ASP A 643 31.55 -22.26 -38.59
C ASP A 643 31.28 -23.77 -38.42
N SER A 644 30.13 -24.27 -38.88
CA SER A 644 29.83 -25.71 -38.91
C SER A 644 30.34 -26.42 -40.18
N SER A 645 30.85 -25.69 -41.20
CA SER A 645 31.40 -26.28 -42.43
C SER A 645 32.91 -26.53 -42.40
N ASP A 646 33.64 -26.05 -41.38
CA ASP A 646 35.09 -26.21 -41.26
C ASP A 646 35.54 -27.50 -40.50
N SER A 647 34.60 -28.43 -40.17
CA SER A 647 34.91 -29.70 -39.58
C SER A 647 34.41 -30.88 -40.44
N ILE A 648 35.00 -31.08 -41.62
CA ILE A 648 34.86 -32.35 -42.38
C ILE A 648 36.25 -32.93 -42.62
N PRO A 649 36.54 -34.18 -42.18
CA PRO A 649 37.77 -34.89 -42.56
C PRO A 649 37.66 -35.33 -44.03
N GLN A 650 38.76 -35.12 -44.75
CA GLN A 650 38.91 -35.61 -46.10
C GLN A 650 38.74 -37.15 -46.15
N SER A 651 37.75 -37.65 -46.89
CA SER A 651 37.85 -38.96 -47.56
C SER A 651 36.81 -39.05 -48.70
N THR A 652 37.39 -39.22 -49.91
CA THR A 652 36.94 -39.99 -51.08
C THR A 652 35.62 -39.62 -51.76
N GLY A 653 35.81 -39.24 -53.02
CA GLY A 653 34.88 -38.85 -54.05
C GLY A 653 33.72 -39.79 -54.35
N ARG A 654 32.65 -39.16 -54.75
CA ARG A 654 31.77 -39.57 -55.89
C ARG A 654 30.84 -38.41 -56.22
N GLN A 655 30.75 -38.12 -57.51
CA GLN A 655 29.81 -37.24 -58.14
C GLN A 655 28.37 -37.67 -57.87
N CYS A 656 27.49 -36.78 -57.57
CA CYS A 656 26.11 -36.83 -58.03
C CYS A 656 25.39 -35.46 -57.99
N THR A 657 24.80 -35.17 -59.06
CA THR A 657 23.82 -34.21 -59.55
C THR A 657 22.85 -33.57 -58.53
N THR A 658 22.59 -32.26 -58.77
CA THR A 658 21.53 -31.43 -58.17
C THR A 658 20.14 -32.09 -58.17
N PRO A 659 19.31 -31.83 -57.15
CA PRO A 659 18.23 -30.90 -57.36
C PRO A 659 17.96 -29.93 -56.20
N THR A 660 17.49 -28.76 -56.60
CA THR A 660 16.78 -27.73 -55.87
C THR A 660 15.80 -28.26 -54.82
N CYS A 661 15.97 -27.88 -53.58
CA CYS A 661 14.86 -27.91 -52.62
C CYS A 661 15.07 -26.81 -51.57
N GLY A 662 14.17 -25.83 -51.59
CA GLY A 662 14.08 -24.76 -50.61
C GLY A 662 13.64 -25.33 -49.24
N HIS A 663 14.44 -25.16 -48.27
CA HIS A 663 14.02 -25.30 -46.89
C HIS A 663 14.00 -23.91 -46.24
N GLN A 664 12.80 -23.35 -46.13
CA GLN A 664 12.51 -22.34 -45.10
C GLN A 664 12.68 -22.99 -43.75
N ALA A 665 13.73 -22.61 -43.04
CA ALA A 665 13.88 -22.94 -41.61
C ALA A 665 12.85 -22.13 -40.84
N LEU A 666 11.76 -22.76 -40.45
CA LEU A 666 10.77 -22.24 -39.51
C LEU A 666 11.46 -22.01 -38.17
N ILE A 667 11.52 -20.76 -37.72
CA ILE A 667 11.92 -20.36 -36.37
C ILE A 667 10.86 -20.88 -35.40
N PRO A 668 11.22 -21.62 -34.36
CA PRO A 668 10.23 -22.00 -33.35
C PRO A 668 9.67 -20.77 -32.62
N PRO A 669 8.36 -20.66 -32.33
CA PRO A 669 7.71 -19.49 -31.78
C PRO A 669 7.97 -19.26 -30.27
N SER A 670 9.05 -19.77 -29.71
CA SER A 670 9.30 -19.83 -28.24
C SER A 670 10.40 -18.88 -27.72
N TRP A 671 10.83 -17.84 -28.46
CA TRP A 671 11.92 -16.97 -28.05
C TRP A 671 11.51 -15.48 -28.03
N SER A 672 11.87 -14.79 -26.95
CA SER A 672 11.70 -13.32 -26.83
C SER A 672 13.05 -12.59 -26.87
N LEU A 673 13.04 -11.37 -27.38
CA LEU A 673 14.19 -10.48 -27.45
C LEU A 673 14.24 -9.59 -26.22
N PHE A 674 15.41 -9.52 -25.57
CA PHE A 674 15.68 -8.62 -24.45
C PHE A 674 16.64 -7.53 -24.89
N LEU A 675 16.20 -6.26 -24.74
CA LEU A 675 17.00 -5.07 -25.08
C LEU A 675 17.53 -4.41 -23.80
N THR A 676 18.84 -4.20 -23.71
CA THR A 676 19.47 -3.36 -22.70
C THR A 676 20.19 -2.19 -23.39
N VAL A 677 19.79 -0.98 -23.01
CA VAL A 677 20.42 0.29 -23.44
C VAL A 677 21.54 0.67 -22.51
#